data_20b7de547d213348d6d04ec384c2e176
#
_entry.id   20b7de547d213348d6d04ec384c2e176
#
_cell.length_a   1.000
_cell.length_b   1.000
_cell.length_c   1.000
_cell.angle_alpha   90.00
_cell.angle_beta   90.00
_cell.angle_gamma   90.00
#
_symmetry.space_group_name_H-M   'P 1'
#
loop_
_entity.id
_entity.type
_entity.pdbx_description
1 polymer ?
#
loop_
_entity_poly.entity_id
_entity_poly.type
_entity_poly.pdbx_seq_one_letter_code
_entity_poly.pdbx_strand_id
1 'polypeptide(L)'
;MGFTLTEKILKAHLVDGEFIKGEEIGIKIDQTLTQDATGTMAYLEFEAMGVPRVKTERSVAYIDHNTLQSGFENADDHRFIGSVAKKHGIYFSRPGNGICHQVHLERFGVPGKTLIGSDSHTPTGGGLGMIAIGAGGLDVAVAMGGGAYYITCPKVVKVNLTGKLSPWVAAKDVILEILRIMSVKGGVGKVIEYCGEGVKTLSVPERATITNMGAELGATTSIFPSDEITKEFLKAQKREDVWVPLAADEDAVYDEEINIDLSKLEPAAACPHSPDNIKTISEIGEMKIDQVCIGSCTNSSLLDMLKVAHILKGKTVHPDVSLSIAPGSKQVLNMLAKNGALSVMIEAGARILESACGPCIGMGQAPNSGGISLRTFNRNFLGRSGTKDGQIYLVSPEVAAASAITGVLTDPRSLGEMPEFKLLEEFDINDNMVVTPAEEKDMDSVEILRGPNIKPFPVTSPLEDVIDCKCSLKVGDNITTDHIMPAGAKILPLRSNIPAISKHCFTVCDENFPDRAESLGKSIIVGGANYGQGSSREHAALAPLHLGVKIVITKSFARIHRANLVNAGILPFTFVNENDYDKINEGDELICENLIETIREGGDFIVRNKTTGDYIPCTCELSDRAKDIILAGGLLNYTKMNG
;
A
#
# COMPACT_ATOMS: atom_id res chain seq x y z
N MET A 1 11.99 0.29 32.82
CA MET A 1 10.84 0.12 31.93
C MET A 1 11.40 -0.28 30.59
N GLY A 2 11.07 -1.48 30.15
CA GLY A 2 11.57 -2.03 28.89
C GLY A 2 10.91 -1.39 27.66
N PHE A 3 11.52 -1.58 26.51
CA PHE A 3 11.05 -1.04 25.24
C PHE A 3 10.33 -2.13 24.43
N THR A 4 9.29 -1.73 23.70
CA THR A 4 8.69 -2.55 22.65
C THR A 4 9.69 -2.72 21.50
N LEU A 5 9.51 -3.72 20.64
CA LEU A 5 10.34 -3.89 19.45
C LEU A 5 10.30 -2.66 18.54
N THR A 6 9.11 -2.11 18.36
CA THR A 6 8.88 -0.86 17.61
C THR A 6 9.70 0.30 18.16
N GLU A 7 9.64 0.52 19.47
CA GLU A 7 10.41 1.60 20.13
C GLU A 7 11.91 1.42 19.98
N LYS A 8 12.43 0.18 20.09
CA LYS A 8 13.86 -0.11 19.88
C LYS A 8 14.32 0.30 18.49
N ILE A 9 13.57 -0.08 17.46
CA ILE A 9 13.95 0.21 16.07
C ILE A 9 13.80 1.71 15.77
N LEU A 10 12.66 2.32 16.12
CA LEU A 10 12.44 3.73 15.85
C LEU A 10 13.46 4.64 16.57
N LYS A 11 13.78 4.34 17.85
CA LYS A 11 14.80 5.09 18.61
C LYS A 11 16.20 4.94 18.02
N ALA A 12 16.54 3.77 17.48
CA ALA A 12 17.83 3.55 16.82
C ALA A 12 17.96 4.32 15.49
N HIS A 13 16.83 4.72 14.89
CA HIS A 13 16.78 5.47 13.63
C HIS A 13 16.34 6.92 13.80
N LEU A 14 16.11 7.38 15.04
CA LEU A 14 15.69 8.75 15.32
C LEU A 14 16.81 9.74 14.96
N VAL A 15 16.52 10.71 14.11
CA VAL A 15 17.46 11.74 13.67
C VAL A 15 16.96 13.15 13.94
N ASP A 16 15.67 13.31 14.21
CA ASP A 16 15.06 14.61 14.55
C ASP A 16 13.86 14.41 15.47
N GLY A 17 13.60 15.39 16.35
CA GLY A 17 12.53 15.33 17.34
C GLY A 17 12.87 14.49 18.57
N GLU A 18 11.90 14.36 19.47
CA GLU A 18 11.96 13.52 20.67
C GLU A 18 10.96 12.39 20.57
N PHE A 19 11.30 11.21 21.10
CA PHE A 19 10.42 10.05 21.06
C PHE A 19 9.27 10.21 22.07
N ILE A 20 8.33 11.09 21.75
CA ILE A 20 7.12 11.37 22.53
C ILE A 20 5.89 11.01 21.68
N LYS A 21 5.04 10.10 22.18
CA LYS A 21 3.85 9.63 21.45
C LYS A 21 2.94 10.79 21.08
N GLY A 22 2.58 10.86 19.81
CA GLY A 22 1.75 11.93 19.26
C GLY A 22 2.53 13.12 18.68
N GLU A 23 3.81 13.26 19.01
CA GLU A 23 4.69 14.29 18.45
C GLU A 23 5.30 13.82 17.12
N GLU A 24 5.73 14.78 16.30
CA GLU A 24 6.42 14.46 15.04
C GLU A 24 7.88 14.06 15.32
N ILE A 25 8.30 12.96 14.68
CA ILE A 25 9.68 12.48 14.71
C ILE A 25 10.21 12.24 13.31
N GLY A 26 11.48 12.59 13.08
CA GLY A 26 12.23 12.28 11.86
C GLY A 26 13.07 11.02 12.05
N ILE A 27 12.88 10.04 11.18
CA ILE A 27 13.64 8.79 11.21
C ILE A 27 14.50 8.64 9.96
N LYS A 28 15.69 8.08 10.14
CA LYS A 28 16.55 7.64 9.04
C LYS A 28 15.91 6.45 8.34
N ILE A 29 15.98 6.45 7.02
CA ILE A 29 15.52 5.33 6.19
C ILE A 29 16.73 4.58 5.63
N ASP A 30 16.80 3.27 5.91
CA ASP A 30 17.86 2.40 5.40
C ASP A 30 17.55 1.88 4.00
N GLN A 31 16.29 1.56 3.71
CA GLN A 31 15.90 0.94 2.45
C GLN A 31 14.70 1.64 1.83
N THR A 32 14.68 1.70 0.49
CA THR A 32 13.51 2.18 -0.25
C THR A 32 13.03 1.16 -1.28
N LEU A 33 11.72 1.18 -1.52
CA LEU A 33 11.04 0.34 -2.49
C LEU A 33 10.16 1.21 -3.38
N THR A 34 10.28 1.07 -4.69
CA THR A 34 9.34 1.64 -5.66
C THR A 34 8.82 0.54 -6.57
N GLN A 35 7.60 0.68 -7.05
CA GLN A 35 7.02 -0.18 -8.07
C GLN A 35 6.57 0.66 -9.28
N ASP A 36 6.36 0.04 -10.44
CA ASP A 36 6.21 0.77 -11.70
C ASP A 36 4.92 1.60 -11.85
N ALA A 37 3.93 1.43 -10.99
CA ALA A 37 2.75 2.30 -11.00
C ALA A 37 2.98 3.66 -10.30
N THR A 38 4.03 3.79 -9.48
CA THR A 38 4.36 5.02 -8.73
C THR A 38 5.81 5.46 -8.93
N GLY A 39 6.70 4.54 -9.29
CA GLY A 39 8.13 4.75 -9.36
C GLY A 39 8.57 5.77 -10.42
N THR A 40 7.92 5.82 -11.59
CA THR A 40 8.29 6.83 -12.60
C THR A 40 8.21 8.23 -12.03
N MET A 41 7.13 8.55 -11.28
CA MET A 41 6.97 9.86 -10.67
C MET A 41 7.99 10.09 -9.55
N ALA A 42 8.19 9.13 -8.65
CA ALA A 42 9.19 9.22 -7.58
C ALA A 42 10.60 9.48 -8.14
N TYR A 43 10.94 8.92 -9.30
CA TYR A 43 12.23 9.18 -9.95
C TYR A 43 12.30 10.53 -10.64
N LEU A 44 11.20 11.03 -11.20
CA LEU A 44 11.15 12.41 -11.72
C LEU A 44 11.34 13.42 -10.59
N GLU A 45 10.81 13.15 -9.40
CA GLU A 45 10.99 13.94 -8.19
C GLU A 45 12.43 13.85 -7.68
N PHE A 46 12.99 12.65 -7.64
CA PHE A 46 14.39 12.44 -7.25
C PHE A 46 15.34 13.20 -8.18
N GLU A 47 15.13 13.12 -9.50
CA GLU A 47 15.91 13.91 -10.47
C GLU A 47 15.75 15.42 -10.26
N ALA A 48 14.52 15.87 -9.96
CA ALA A 48 14.24 17.30 -9.70
C ALA A 48 14.95 17.83 -8.45
N MET A 49 15.30 16.96 -7.49
CA MET A 49 16.14 17.35 -6.33
C MET A 49 17.62 17.58 -6.72
N GLY A 50 18.08 17.00 -7.84
CA GLY A 50 19.46 17.16 -8.31
C GLY A 50 20.49 16.31 -7.56
N VAL A 51 20.06 15.31 -6.78
CA VAL A 51 20.94 14.39 -6.06
C VAL A 51 21.51 13.36 -7.04
N PRO A 52 22.85 13.23 -7.16
CA PRO A 52 23.45 12.39 -8.20
C PRO A 52 23.26 10.87 -7.95
N ARG A 53 23.17 10.44 -6.69
CA ARG A 53 23.07 9.03 -6.29
C ARG A 53 22.30 8.88 -4.99
N VAL A 54 21.57 7.77 -4.84
CA VAL A 54 20.87 7.45 -3.59
C VAL A 54 21.83 7.31 -2.41
N LYS A 55 21.40 7.76 -1.24
CA LYS A 55 22.17 7.75 0.02
C LYS A 55 21.69 6.66 1.00
N THR A 56 20.65 5.93 0.66
CA THR A 56 20.15 4.79 1.43
C THR A 56 21.10 3.59 1.31
N GLU A 57 21.05 2.68 2.28
CA GLU A 57 21.84 1.43 2.23
C GLU A 57 21.38 0.56 1.06
N ARG A 58 20.07 0.57 0.76
CA ARG A 58 19.47 -0.19 -0.33
C ARG A 58 18.24 0.49 -0.88
N SER A 59 18.26 0.81 -2.16
CA SER A 59 17.06 1.23 -2.91
C SER A 59 16.79 0.22 -4.01
N VAL A 60 15.53 -0.19 -4.17
CA VAL A 60 15.14 -1.18 -5.19
C VAL A 60 13.92 -0.70 -5.97
N ALA A 61 14.04 -0.74 -7.28
CA ALA A 61 12.97 -0.46 -8.24
C ALA A 61 12.40 -1.78 -8.78
N TYR A 62 11.10 -1.93 -8.78
CA TYR A 62 10.40 -3.12 -9.23
C TYR A 62 9.50 -2.83 -10.42
N ILE A 63 9.34 -3.81 -11.30
CA ILE A 63 8.31 -3.83 -12.33
C ILE A 63 7.39 -5.02 -12.05
N ASP A 64 6.23 -4.75 -11.47
CA ASP A 64 5.30 -5.78 -11.05
C ASP A 64 3.81 -5.39 -11.15
N HIS A 65 3.48 -4.12 -11.39
CA HIS A 65 2.09 -3.66 -11.49
C HIS A 65 1.57 -3.66 -12.93
N ASN A 66 2.39 -3.31 -13.90
CA ASN A 66 2.03 -3.22 -15.32
C ASN A 66 2.86 -4.15 -16.21
N THR A 67 3.16 -5.35 -15.74
CA THR A 67 3.75 -6.41 -16.58
C THR A 67 2.80 -6.80 -17.70
N LEU A 68 1.50 -6.91 -17.41
CA LEU A 68 0.45 -6.94 -18.43
C LEU A 68 0.24 -5.51 -18.96
N GLN A 69 0.95 -5.18 -20.03
CA GLN A 69 0.93 -3.85 -20.63
C GLN A 69 -0.37 -3.59 -21.40
N SER A 70 -0.95 -2.41 -21.22
CA SER A 70 -2.11 -1.96 -22.00
C SER A 70 -1.72 -1.04 -23.16
N GLY A 71 -0.46 -0.53 -23.19
CA GLY A 71 0.08 0.33 -24.23
C GLY A 71 1.60 0.43 -24.15
N PHE A 72 2.20 1.13 -25.12
CA PHE A 72 3.65 1.35 -25.20
C PHE A 72 4.17 2.22 -24.04
N GLU A 73 3.31 3.01 -23.42
CA GLU A 73 3.64 3.89 -22.29
C GLU A 73 4.19 3.08 -21.11
N ASN A 74 3.64 1.89 -20.87
CA ASN A 74 4.16 0.99 -19.84
C ASN A 74 5.60 0.53 -20.16
N ALA A 75 5.88 0.20 -21.42
CA ALA A 75 7.22 -0.20 -21.84
C ALA A 75 8.22 0.97 -21.72
N ASP A 76 7.81 2.19 -22.05
CA ASP A 76 8.62 3.39 -21.88
C ASP A 76 8.92 3.68 -20.40
N ASP A 77 7.92 3.55 -19.52
CA ASP A 77 8.12 3.65 -18.07
C ASP A 77 9.12 2.60 -17.55
N HIS A 78 9.00 1.33 -17.98
CA HIS A 78 9.94 0.28 -17.60
C HIS A 78 11.37 0.59 -18.03
N ARG A 79 11.57 1.13 -19.25
CA ARG A 79 12.89 1.56 -19.75
C ARG A 79 13.43 2.75 -18.96
N PHE A 80 12.59 3.74 -18.69
CA PHE A 80 12.95 4.90 -17.89
C PHE A 80 13.40 4.47 -16.48
N ILE A 81 12.57 3.73 -15.76
CA ILE A 81 12.86 3.23 -14.41
C ILE A 81 14.19 2.45 -14.40
N GLY A 82 14.38 1.52 -15.34
CA GLY A 82 15.61 0.73 -15.44
C GLY A 82 16.86 1.58 -15.69
N SER A 83 16.76 2.61 -16.54
CA SER A 83 17.89 3.51 -16.84
C SER A 83 18.22 4.45 -15.68
N VAL A 84 17.19 4.99 -15.01
CA VAL A 84 17.34 5.81 -13.78
C VAL A 84 17.95 4.97 -12.66
N ALA A 85 17.42 3.76 -12.44
CA ALA A 85 17.93 2.86 -11.42
C ALA A 85 19.42 2.57 -11.63
N LYS A 86 19.81 2.22 -12.86
CA LYS A 86 21.21 1.96 -13.22
C LYS A 86 22.11 3.16 -12.96
N LYS A 87 21.65 4.40 -13.30
CA LYS A 87 22.42 5.63 -13.11
C LYS A 87 22.60 6.00 -11.66
N HIS A 88 21.53 5.97 -10.88
CA HIS A 88 21.47 6.59 -9.55
C HIS A 88 21.75 5.64 -8.37
N GLY A 89 22.25 4.42 -8.62
CA GLY A 89 22.65 3.52 -7.53
C GLY A 89 21.52 2.63 -7.00
N ILE A 90 20.48 2.41 -7.78
CA ILE A 90 19.28 1.67 -7.40
C ILE A 90 19.32 0.28 -8.04
N TYR A 91 18.98 -0.76 -7.29
CA TYR A 91 18.79 -2.11 -7.84
C TYR A 91 17.49 -2.15 -8.64
N PHE A 92 17.51 -2.87 -9.76
CA PHE A 92 16.36 -2.97 -10.65
C PHE A 92 15.88 -4.40 -10.78
N SER A 93 14.70 -4.70 -10.25
CA SER A 93 13.99 -5.97 -10.41
C SER A 93 13.15 -5.90 -11.69
N ARG A 94 13.58 -6.66 -12.70
CA ARG A 94 13.00 -6.64 -14.05
C ARG A 94 11.58 -7.20 -14.09
N PRO A 95 10.77 -6.84 -15.10
CA PRO A 95 9.47 -7.48 -15.36
C PRO A 95 9.59 -9.01 -15.37
N GLY A 96 8.70 -9.67 -14.64
CA GLY A 96 8.68 -11.13 -14.50
C GLY A 96 9.56 -11.69 -13.37
N ASN A 97 10.33 -10.86 -12.65
CA ASN A 97 11.06 -11.32 -11.46
C ASN A 97 10.12 -11.59 -10.28
N GLY A 98 9.07 -10.81 -10.15
CA GLY A 98 8.05 -11.05 -9.13
C GLY A 98 7.47 -9.78 -8.52
N ILE A 99 6.51 -9.99 -7.64
CA ILE A 99 5.83 -8.95 -6.88
C ILE A 99 6.83 -8.31 -5.90
N CYS A 100 6.88 -6.97 -5.88
CA CYS A 100 7.88 -6.20 -5.13
C CYS A 100 8.04 -6.66 -3.69
N HIS A 101 6.95 -6.85 -2.94
CA HIS A 101 7.00 -7.25 -1.54
C HIS A 101 7.50 -8.68 -1.34
N GLN A 102 7.12 -9.61 -2.24
CA GLN A 102 7.61 -10.99 -2.20
C GLN A 102 9.12 -11.05 -2.48
N VAL A 103 9.57 -10.40 -3.55
CA VAL A 103 11.00 -10.35 -3.92
C VAL A 103 11.81 -9.61 -2.86
N HIS A 104 11.24 -8.56 -2.24
CA HIS A 104 11.93 -7.82 -1.18
C HIS A 104 12.16 -8.68 0.07
N LEU A 105 11.17 -9.47 0.49
CA LEU A 105 11.34 -10.47 1.56
C LEU A 105 12.41 -11.50 1.23
N GLU A 106 12.38 -12.03 0.01
CA GLU A 106 13.32 -13.07 -0.44
C GLU A 106 14.75 -12.57 -0.53
N ARG A 107 14.98 -11.33 -1.02
CA ARG A 107 16.30 -10.88 -1.47
C ARG A 107 16.89 -9.67 -0.77
N PHE A 108 16.10 -8.77 -0.19
CA PHE A 108 16.58 -7.46 0.27
C PHE A 108 16.23 -7.10 1.71
N GLY A 109 15.10 -7.57 2.23
CA GLY A 109 14.65 -7.25 3.58
C GLY A 109 15.66 -7.68 4.64
N VAL A 110 15.89 -6.83 5.65
CA VAL A 110 16.83 -7.06 6.75
C VAL A 110 16.16 -6.74 8.07
N PRO A 111 16.10 -7.68 9.03
CA PRO A 111 15.51 -7.41 10.34
C PRO A 111 16.10 -6.17 11.02
N GLY A 112 15.26 -5.37 11.67
CA GLY A 112 15.66 -4.17 12.39
C GLY A 112 15.93 -2.94 11.54
N LYS A 113 15.87 -3.06 10.21
CA LYS A 113 16.02 -1.93 9.29
C LYS A 113 14.69 -1.21 9.05
N THR A 114 14.78 0.05 8.67
CA THR A 114 13.66 0.86 8.21
C THR A 114 13.51 0.76 6.69
N LEU A 115 12.28 0.60 6.22
CA LEU A 115 11.93 0.55 4.80
C LEU A 115 10.78 1.52 4.52
N ILE A 116 10.95 2.40 3.56
CA ILE A 116 9.84 3.20 3.02
C ILE A 116 9.56 2.80 1.57
N GLY A 117 8.30 2.64 1.22
CA GLY A 117 7.91 2.24 -0.13
C GLY A 117 6.77 3.08 -0.71
N SER A 118 6.86 3.36 -2.01
CA SER A 118 5.77 4.01 -2.75
C SER A 118 4.61 3.04 -3.05
N ASP A 119 4.46 2.03 -2.21
CA ASP A 119 3.35 1.09 -2.21
C ASP A 119 2.76 0.95 -0.80
N SER A 120 1.43 0.92 -0.71
CA SER A 120 0.70 0.86 0.57
C SER A 120 0.88 -0.46 1.33
N HIS A 121 1.32 -1.56 0.67
CA HIS A 121 1.58 -2.85 1.29
C HIS A 121 3.07 -3.06 1.66
N THR A 122 3.87 -2.01 1.65
CA THR A 122 5.25 -2.03 2.19
C THR A 122 5.34 -2.64 3.60
N PRO A 123 4.31 -2.49 4.50
CA PRO A 123 4.28 -3.17 5.80
C PRO A 123 4.47 -4.70 5.76
N THR A 124 4.36 -5.34 4.59
CA THR A 124 4.75 -6.75 4.39
C THR A 124 6.14 -7.06 4.94
N GLY A 125 7.09 -6.12 4.86
CA GLY A 125 8.44 -6.25 5.42
C GLY A 125 8.47 -6.45 6.94
N GLY A 126 7.40 -6.07 7.64
CA GLY A 126 7.26 -6.31 9.08
C GLY A 126 7.17 -7.78 9.46
N GLY A 127 6.79 -8.67 8.53
CA GLY A 127 6.84 -10.12 8.72
C GLY A 127 8.26 -10.67 8.89
N LEU A 128 9.27 -9.91 8.45
CA LEU A 128 10.70 -10.21 8.64
C LEU A 128 11.33 -9.44 9.83
N GLY A 129 10.57 -8.59 10.52
CA GLY A 129 11.08 -7.77 11.62
C GLY A 129 11.63 -6.41 11.17
N MET A 130 11.11 -5.82 10.10
CA MET A 130 11.43 -4.47 9.64
C MET A 130 10.38 -3.46 10.11
N ILE A 131 10.76 -2.21 10.34
CA ILE A 131 9.81 -1.09 10.34
C ILE A 131 9.64 -0.65 8.88
N ALA A 132 8.58 -1.16 8.26
CA ALA A 132 8.30 -0.99 6.84
C ALA A 132 7.01 -0.20 6.65
N ILE A 133 7.07 0.95 5.96
CA ILE A 133 5.98 1.94 5.90
C ILE A 133 5.68 2.30 4.45
N GLY A 134 4.39 2.29 4.08
CA GLY A 134 3.93 2.83 2.80
C GLY A 134 3.79 4.35 2.84
N ALA A 135 4.30 5.04 1.83
CA ALA A 135 4.29 6.50 1.72
C ALA A 135 4.07 6.99 0.27
N GLY A 136 4.02 8.28 0.08
CA GLY A 136 3.99 8.90 -1.24
C GLY A 136 5.33 8.81 -1.98
N GLY A 137 5.30 8.98 -3.31
CA GLY A 137 6.51 8.93 -4.15
C GLY A 137 7.53 9.96 -3.74
N LEU A 138 7.09 11.17 -3.42
CA LEU A 138 7.96 12.27 -3.02
C LEU A 138 8.68 12.00 -1.69
N ASP A 139 8.00 11.42 -0.68
CA ASP A 139 8.65 11.01 0.57
C ASP A 139 9.74 9.96 0.32
N VAL A 140 9.45 9.00 -0.57
CA VAL A 140 10.42 7.98 -0.99
C VAL A 140 11.60 8.62 -1.72
N ALA A 141 11.36 9.60 -2.60
CA ALA A 141 12.41 10.33 -3.30
C ALA A 141 13.31 11.11 -2.34
N VAL A 142 12.72 11.80 -1.35
CA VAL A 142 13.46 12.52 -0.29
C VAL A 142 14.31 11.54 0.53
N ALA A 143 13.76 10.40 0.93
CA ALA A 143 14.50 9.37 1.66
C ALA A 143 15.65 8.79 0.82
N MET A 144 15.46 8.54 -0.47
CA MET A 144 16.54 8.15 -1.39
C MET A 144 17.66 9.20 -1.43
N GLY A 145 17.33 10.49 -1.36
CA GLY A 145 18.28 11.59 -1.27
C GLY A 145 19.00 11.71 0.07
N GLY A 146 18.63 10.90 1.07
CA GLY A 146 19.20 10.91 2.42
C GLY A 146 18.48 11.81 3.41
N GLY A 147 17.32 12.37 3.04
CA GLY A 147 16.44 13.10 3.94
C GLY A 147 15.75 12.19 4.94
N ALA A 148 15.43 12.71 6.12
CA ALA A 148 14.66 12.00 7.12
C ALA A 148 13.21 11.81 6.64
N TYR A 149 12.59 10.70 7.03
CA TYR A 149 11.16 10.49 6.88
C TYR A 149 10.45 10.87 8.19
N TYR A 150 9.45 11.72 8.08
CA TYR A 150 8.74 12.25 9.24
C TYR A 150 7.41 11.55 9.46
N ILE A 151 7.19 11.09 10.69
CA ILE A 151 5.95 10.45 11.13
C ILE A 151 5.53 11.01 12.48
N THR A 152 4.24 10.96 12.77
CA THR A 152 3.77 11.09 14.15
C THR A 152 4.25 9.88 14.94
N CYS A 153 4.94 10.10 16.07
CA CYS A 153 5.42 9.02 16.95
C CYS A 153 4.24 8.14 17.36
N PRO A 154 4.20 6.87 16.93
CA PRO A 154 3.00 6.05 17.03
C PRO A 154 2.80 5.49 18.44
N LYS A 155 1.54 5.20 18.77
CA LYS A 155 1.20 4.26 19.83
C LYS A 155 1.51 2.84 19.37
N VAL A 156 1.80 1.94 20.31
CA VAL A 156 2.06 0.53 20.01
C VAL A 156 0.97 -0.36 20.57
N VAL A 157 0.29 -1.09 19.70
CA VAL A 157 -0.73 -2.08 20.05
C VAL A 157 -0.08 -3.45 20.08
N LYS A 158 -0.15 -4.12 21.22
CA LYS A 158 0.26 -5.51 21.38
C LYS A 158 -0.82 -6.43 20.85
N VAL A 159 -0.50 -7.29 19.89
CA VAL A 159 -1.33 -8.43 19.52
C VAL A 159 -0.66 -9.69 20.05
N ASN A 160 -1.20 -10.21 21.16
CA ASN A 160 -0.69 -11.39 21.82
C ASN A 160 -1.34 -12.64 21.22
N LEU A 161 -0.54 -13.43 20.48
CA LEU A 161 -0.95 -14.67 19.84
C LEU A 161 -0.63 -15.86 20.76
N THR A 162 -1.63 -16.69 21.02
CA THR A 162 -1.48 -17.94 21.80
C THR A 162 -1.92 -19.15 20.98
N GLY A 163 -1.50 -20.33 21.36
CA GLY A 163 -1.82 -21.56 20.65
C GLY A 163 -1.21 -21.65 19.25
N LYS A 164 -1.83 -22.44 18.38
CA LYS A 164 -1.47 -22.60 16.96
C LYS A 164 -2.71 -22.72 16.11
N LEU A 165 -2.60 -22.37 14.83
CA LEU A 165 -3.69 -22.50 13.86
C LEU A 165 -4.14 -23.98 13.77
N SER A 166 -5.46 -24.16 13.77
CA SER A 166 -6.07 -25.46 13.48
C SER A 166 -5.85 -25.85 12.00
N PRO A 167 -5.89 -27.15 11.64
CA PRO A 167 -5.81 -27.56 10.24
C PRO A 167 -6.78 -26.80 9.34
N TRP A 168 -6.29 -26.35 8.17
CA TRP A 168 -7.02 -25.58 7.17
C TRP A 168 -7.43 -24.15 7.57
N VAL A 169 -7.05 -23.68 8.76
CA VAL A 169 -7.12 -22.26 9.14
C VAL A 169 -5.79 -21.62 8.77
N ALA A 170 -5.85 -20.44 8.15
CA ALA A 170 -4.69 -19.77 7.56
C ALA A 170 -4.28 -18.51 8.33
N ALA A 171 -3.06 -18.04 8.11
CA ALA A 171 -2.61 -16.72 8.59
C ALA A 171 -3.51 -15.57 8.11
N LYS A 172 -4.16 -15.74 6.95
CA LYS A 172 -5.18 -14.81 6.45
C LYS A 172 -6.32 -14.63 7.45
N ASP A 173 -6.78 -15.72 8.08
CA ASP A 173 -7.89 -15.68 9.04
C ASP A 173 -7.49 -14.92 10.31
N VAL A 174 -6.20 -14.90 10.67
CA VAL A 174 -5.67 -14.11 11.80
C VAL A 174 -5.88 -12.62 11.54
N ILE A 175 -5.44 -12.12 10.40
CA ILE A 175 -5.58 -10.69 10.09
C ILE A 175 -7.03 -10.28 9.80
N LEU A 176 -7.85 -11.19 9.26
CA LEU A 176 -9.29 -10.95 9.13
C LEU A 176 -9.95 -10.78 10.51
N GLU A 177 -9.58 -11.59 11.50
CA GLU A 177 -10.09 -11.43 12.87
C GLU A 177 -9.64 -10.09 13.49
N ILE A 178 -8.39 -9.66 13.26
CA ILE A 178 -7.91 -8.36 13.73
C ILE A 178 -8.69 -7.22 13.05
N LEU A 179 -8.97 -7.32 11.75
CA LEU A 179 -9.81 -6.36 11.02
C LEU A 179 -11.24 -6.33 11.56
N ARG A 180 -11.80 -7.48 11.98
CA ARG A 180 -13.10 -7.55 12.63
C ARG A 180 -13.11 -6.81 13.96
N ILE A 181 -12.03 -6.90 14.73
CA ILE A 181 -11.89 -6.25 16.06
C ILE A 181 -11.64 -4.75 15.92
N MET A 182 -10.68 -4.36 15.07
CA MET A 182 -10.19 -2.98 15.01
C MET A 182 -10.87 -2.12 13.93
N SER A 183 -11.46 -2.73 12.91
CA SER A 183 -11.94 -2.10 11.68
C SER A 183 -10.81 -1.47 10.83
N VAL A 184 -11.16 -0.90 9.67
CA VAL A 184 -10.22 -0.21 8.77
C VAL A 184 -9.68 1.13 9.30
N LYS A 185 -10.09 1.56 10.49
CA LYS A 185 -9.68 2.83 11.13
C LYS A 185 -8.96 2.64 12.46
N GLY A 186 -9.04 1.46 13.06
CA GLY A 186 -8.55 1.22 14.42
C GLY A 186 -7.04 1.31 14.60
N GLY A 187 -6.29 1.20 13.50
CA GLY A 187 -4.83 1.28 13.48
C GLY A 187 -4.25 2.68 13.23
N VAL A 188 -5.08 3.70 12.99
CA VAL A 188 -4.60 5.05 12.69
C VAL A 188 -3.73 5.61 13.83
N GLY A 189 -2.51 6.07 13.51
CA GLY A 189 -1.53 6.56 14.47
C GLY A 189 -0.90 5.47 15.35
N LYS A 190 -1.03 4.20 14.95
CA LYS A 190 -0.56 3.05 15.72
C LYS A 190 0.37 2.17 14.89
N VAL A 191 1.23 1.43 15.59
CA VAL A 191 1.98 0.27 15.08
C VAL A 191 1.41 -0.98 15.74
N ILE A 192 1.16 -2.02 14.95
CA ILE A 192 0.69 -3.30 15.45
C ILE A 192 1.90 -4.22 15.66
N GLU A 193 2.19 -4.57 16.90
CA GLU A 193 3.32 -5.44 17.26
C GLU A 193 2.82 -6.80 17.73
N TYR A 194 3.24 -7.83 17.02
CA TYR A 194 2.85 -9.21 17.30
C TYR A 194 3.81 -9.88 18.29
N CYS A 195 3.27 -10.54 19.29
CA CYS A 195 4.03 -11.25 20.31
C CYS A 195 3.26 -12.47 20.84
N GLY A 196 3.78 -13.12 21.85
CA GLY A 196 3.21 -14.33 22.43
C GLY A 196 3.80 -15.62 21.81
N GLU A 197 3.48 -16.75 22.43
CA GLU A 197 4.01 -18.05 22.01
C GLU A 197 3.52 -18.52 20.64
N GLY A 198 2.33 -18.09 20.24
CA GLY A 198 1.74 -18.40 18.93
C GLY A 198 2.55 -17.86 17.76
N VAL A 199 3.33 -16.78 17.95
CA VAL A 199 4.24 -16.23 16.93
C VAL A 199 5.23 -17.28 16.42
N LYS A 200 5.72 -18.15 17.32
CA LYS A 200 6.68 -19.21 16.99
C LYS A 200 6.09 -20.32 16.12
N THR A 201 4.78 -20.36 15.96
CA THR A 201 4.10 -21.35 15.12
C THR A 201 3.83 -20.84 13.69
N LEU A 202 4.15 -19.56 13.42
CA LEU A 202 3.93 -18.91 12.13
C LEU A 202 5.26 -18.74 11.39
N SER A 203 5.32 -19.22 10.15
CA SER A 203 6.44 -19.00 9.24
C SER A 203 6.54 -17.54 8.79
N VAL A 204 7.68 -17.10 8.28
CA VAL A 204 7.86 -15.73 7.75
C VAL A 204 6.83 -15.38 6.66
N PRO A 205 6.53 -16.25 5.67
CA PRO A 205 5.45 -15.96 4.71
C PRO A 205 4.09 -15.75 5.36
N GLU A 206 3.74 -16.51 6.40
CA GLU A 206 2.49 -16.34 7.15
C GLU A 206 2.46 -15.02 7.93
N ARG A 207 3.58 -14.67 8.59
CA ARG A 207 3.74 -13.35 9.24
C ARG A 207 3.63 -12.22 8.22
N ALA A 208 4.20 -12.38 7.03
CA ALA A 208 4.13 -11.41 5.94
C ALA A 208 2.70 -11.22 5.42
N THR A 209 1.89 -12.28 5.34
CA THR A 209 0.45 -12.18 5.02
C THR A 209 -0.28 -11.31 6.05
N ILE A 210 0.01 -11.50 7.34
CA ILE A 210 -0.62 -10.74 8.42
C ILE A 210 -0.21 -9.25 8.35
N THR A 211 1.08 -8.95 8.23
CA THR A 211 1.56 -7.56 8.15
C THR A 211 1.18 -6.87 6.85
N ASN A 212 1.07 -7.60 5.73
CA ASN A 212 0.57 -7.08 4.47
C ASN A 212 -0.84 -6.49 4.63
N MET A 213 -1.78 -7.27 5.14
CA MET A 213 -3.14 -6.78 5.38
C MET A 213 -3.27 -5.88 6.61
N GLY A 214 -2.24 -5.79 7.45
CA GLY A 214 -2.14 -4.78 8.49
C GLY A 214 -2.24 -3.34 7.95
N ALA A 215 -1.88 -3.12 6.68
CA ALA A 215 -2.09 -1.84 6.00
C ALA A 215 -3.58 -1.45 5.92
N GLU A 216 -4.48 -2.43 5.85
CA GLU A 216 -5.93 -2.19 5.76
C GLU A 216 -6.56 -1.75 7.10
N LEU A 217 -5.84 -1.90 8.21
CA LEU A 217 -6.23 -1.33 9.52
C LEU A 217 -6.07 0.20 9.59
N GLY A 218 -5.44 0.82 8.58
CA GLY A 218 -5.01 2.23 8.64
C GLY A 218 -3.78 2.44 9.53
N ALA A 219 -3.12 1.38 9.96
CA ALA A 219 -1.93 1.42 10.79
C ALA A 219 -0.72 2.05 10.08
N THR A 220 0.18 2.65 10.86
CA THR A 220 1.47 3.13 10.35
C THR A 220 2.28 1.97 9.77
N THR A 221 2.38 0.88 10.53
CA THR A 221 2.95 -0.40 10.09
C THR A 221 2.54 -1.53 11.04
N SER A 222 2.98 -2.74 10.73
CA SER A 222 2.85 -3.92 11.58
C SER A 222 4.19 -4.65 11.64
N ILE A 223 4.52 -5.29 12.75
CA ILE A 223 5.83 -5.93 12.91
C ILE A 223 5.76 -7.21 13.75
N PHE A 224 6.54 -8.21 13.33
CA PHE A 224 6.84 -9.42 14.08
C PHE A 224 8.27 -9.37 14.62
N PRO A 225 8.58 -10.11 15.69
CA PRO A 225 9.96 -10.27 16.16
C PRO A 225 10.82 -11.01 15.12
N SER A 226 12.12 -10.75 15.16
CA SER A 226 13.11 -11.55 14.43
C SER A 226 13.66 -12.63 15.36
N ASP A 227 13.14 -13.82 15.23
CA ASP A 227 13.43 -15.01 16.03
C ASP A 227 14.11 -16.12 15.21
N GLU A 228 14.19 -17.34 15.74
CA GLU A 228 14.78 -18.49 15.03
C GLU A 228 14.00 -18.82 13.73
N ILE A 229 12.67 -18.60 13.67
CA ILE A 229 11.90 -18.79 12.43
C ILE A 229 12.37 -17.82 11.35
N THR A 230 12.64 -16.55 11.72
CA THR A 230 13.22 -15.56 10.81
C THR A 230 14.61 -15.97 10.33
N LYS A 231 15.44 -16.50 11.26
CA LYS A 231 16.78 -17.01 10.93
C LYS A 231 16.73 -18.16 9.94
N GLU A 232 15.87 -19.15 10.20
CA GLU A 232 15.69 -20.31 9.30
C GLU A 232 15.26 -19.88 7.91
N PHE A 233 14.31 -18.93 7.80
CA PHE A 233 13.90 -18.38 6.52
C PHE A 233 15.06 -17.69 5.78
N LEU A 234 15.79 -16.81 6.46
CA LEU A 234 16.94 -16.12 5.88
C LEU A 234 18.06 -17.10 5.48
N LYS A 235 18.30 -18.14 6.29
CA LYS A 235 19.26 -19.20 5.96
C LYS A 235 18.83 -19.96 4.71
N ALA A 236 17.55 -20.34 4.61
CA ALA A 236 17.00 -20.99 3.42
C ALA A 236 17.13 -20.12 2.16
N GLN A 237 17.04 -18.79 2.33
CA GLN A 237 17.27 -17.78 1.27
C GLN A 237 18.78 -17.45 1.06
N LYS A 238 19.71 -18.16 1.70
CA LYS A 238 21.17 -17.91 1.67
C LYS A 238 21.55 -16.50 2.13
N ARG A 239 20.87 -16.01 3.17
CA ARG A 239 21.00 -14.66 3.73
C ARG A 239 21.07 -14.67 5.27
N GLU A 240 21.57 -15.76 5.86
CA GLU A 240 21.71 -15.88 7.33
C GLU A 240 22.60 -14.79 7.92
N ASP A 241 23.56 -14.29 7.14
CA ASP A 241 24.51 -13.24 7.52
C ASP A 241 23.87 -11.90 7.89
N VAL A 242 22.66 -11.63 7.42
CA VAL A 242 21.92 -10.40 7.75
C VAL A 242 20.95 -10.58 8.91
N TRP A 243 20.84 -11.78 9.46
CA TRP A 243 19.94 -12.03 10.58
C TRP A 243 20.44 -11.41 11.88
N VAL A 244 19.53 -10.76 12.61
CA VAL A 244 19.73 -10.29 13.98
C VAL A 244 18.52 -10.66 14.83
N PRO A 245 18.71 -11.16 16.06
CA PRO A 245 17.61 -11.44 16.97
C PRO A 245 17.01 -10.13 17.49
N LEU A 246 15.70 -9.97 17.37
CA LEU A 246 14.98 -8.77 17.79
C LEU A 246 13.65 -9.14 18.41
N ALA A 247 13.40 -8.66 19.62
CA ALA A 247 12.14 -8.81 20.33
C ALA A 247 11.92 -7.62 21.27
N ALA A 248 10.70 -7.44 21.77
CA ALA A 248 10.43 -6.55 22.88
C ALA A 248 11.14 -7.01 24.15
N ASP A 249 11.37 -6.09 25.08
CA ASP A 249 11.81 -6.45 26.42
C ASP A 249 10.69 -7.15 27.19
N GLU A 250 11.02 -7.99 28.17
CA GLU A 250 10.02 -8.74 28.95
C GLU A 250 9.06 -7.81 29.73
N ASP A 251 9.57 -6.66 30.17
CA ASP A 251 8.81 -5.62 30.88
C ASP A 251 8.37 -4.45 29.98
N ALA A 252 8.29 -4.66 28.67
CA ALA A 252 7.81 -3.67 27.71
C ALA A 252 6.36 -3.28 28.00
N VAL A 253 6.06 -1.98 27.88
CA VAL A 253 4.72 -1.43 28.11
C VAL A 253 4.10 -1.00 26.79
N TYR A 254 2.90 -1.50 26.55
CA TYR A 254 2.12 -1.22 25.35
C TYR A 254 0.95 -0.27 25.66
N ASP A 255 0.49 0.45 24.65
CA ASP A 255 -0.65 1.37 24.80
C ASP A 255 -1.99 0.64 24.81
N GLU A 256 -2.09 -0.45 24.05
CA GLU A 256 -3.28 -1.29 23.92
C GLU A 256 -2.85 -2.75 23.79
N GLU A 257 -3.74 -3.68 24.16
CA GLU A 257 -3.51 -5.12 24.00
C GLU A 257 -4.73 -5.83 23.42
N ILE A 258 -4.48 -6.71 22.45
CA ILE A 258 -5.46 -7.61 21.82
C ILE A 258 -4.94 -9.04 22.02
N ASN A 259 -5.78 -9.92 22.53
CA ASN A 259 -5.44 -11.33 22.74
C ASN A 259 -6.17 -12.20 21.71
N ILE A 260 -5.45 -13.03 20.97
CA ILE A 260 -5.97 -13.97 19.97
C ILE A 260 -5.46 -15.36 20.25
N ASP A 261 -6.38 -16.28 20.48
CA ASP A 261 -6.10 -17.71 20.55
C ASP A 261 -6.25 -18.30 19.14
N LEU A 262 -5.10 -18.60 18.52
CA LEU A 262 -5.04 -19.11 17.14
C LEU A 262 -5.84 -20.42 16.97
N SER A 263 -5.97 -21.23 18.04
CA SER A 263 -6.70 -22.50 18.00
C SER A 263 -8.22 -22.36 17.88
N LYS A 264 -8.74 -21.16 18.16
CA LYS A 264 -10.17 -20.85 18.10
C LYS A 264 -10.61 -20.15 16.82
N LEU A 265 -9.66 -19.80 15.97
CA LEU A 265 -9.98 -19.16 14.70
C LEU A 265 -10.66 -20.16 13.74
N GLU A 266 -11.55 -19.65 12.94
CA GLU A 266 -12.23 -20.38 11.87
C GLU A 266 -11.96 -19.71 10.53
N PRO A 267 -12.03 -20.48 9.41
CA PRO A 267 -11.96 -19.90 8.07
C PRO A 267 -13.00 -18.78 7.90
N ALA A 268 -12.55 -17.63 7.42
CA ALA A 268 -13.36 -16.44 7.29
C ALA A 268 -13.21 -15.77 5.93
N ALA A 269 -14.11 -14.83 5.64
CA ALA A 269 -14.06 -14.00 4.45
C ALA A 269 -14.33 -12.54 4.81
N ALA A 270 -13.61 -11.61 4.17
CA ALA A 270 -14.05 -10.21 4.09
C ALA A 270 -15.08 -10.10 2.98
N CYS A 271 -16.32 -9.83 3.37
CA CYS A 271 -17.45 -9.67 2.44
C CYS A 271 -17.38 -8.31 1.71
N PRO A 272 -18.01 -8.18 0.53
CA PRO A 272 -18.09 -6.90 -0.15
C PRO A 272 -18.75 -5.80 0.72
N HIS A 273 -18.29 -4.54 0.70
CA HIS A 273 -17.22 -3.96 -0.12
C HIS A 273 -16.19 -3.31 0.81
N SER A 274 -15.81 -3.99 1.89
CA SER A 274 -14.81 -3.49 2.85
C SER A 274 -13.99 -4.64 3.43
N PRO A 275 -12.67 -4.48 3.62
CA PRO A 275 -11.81 -5.52 4.19
C PRO A 275 -12.14 -5.89 5.65
N ASP A 276 -12.90 -5.08 6.37
CA ASP A 276 -13.35 -5.33 7.75
C ASP A 276 -14.78 -5.87 7.87
N ASN A 277 -15.46 -6.10 6.75
CA ASN A 277 -16.78 -6.75 6.74
C ASN A 277 -16.63 -8.28 6.85
N ILE A 278 -16.19 -8.75 8.01
CA ILE A 278 -15.79 -10.13 8.24
C ILE A 278 -16.95 -11.00 8.67
N LYS A 279 -17.04 -12.18 8.04
CA LYS A 279 -17.89 -13.29 8.46
C LYS A 279 -17.14 -14.61 8.32
N THR A 280 -17.42 -15.57 9.18
CA THR A 280 -16.93 -16.94 8.98
C THR A 280 -17.60 -17.57 7.77
N ILE A 281 -16.92 -18.57 7.15
CA ILE A 281 -17.49 -19.27 5.98
C ILE A 281 -18.82 -19.92 6.35
N SER A 282 -18.95 -20.42 7.59
CA SER A 282 -20.19 -21.01 8.11
C SER A 282 -21.34 -20.00 8.25
N GLU A 283 -21.06 -18.75 8.62
CA GLU A 283 -22.06 -17.67 8.71
C GLU A 283 -22.57 -17.21 7.34
N ILE A 284 -21.70 -17.22 6.30
CA ILE A 284 -22.10 -16.88 4.92
C ILE A 284 -22.97 -17.97 4.33
N GLY A 285 -22.63 -19.24 4.59
CA GLY A 285 -23.32 -20.39 4.06
C GLY A 285 -23.03 -20.69 2.58
N GLU A 286 -23.87 -21.48 1.94
CA GLU A 286 -23.70 -21.88 0.54
C GLU A 286 -23.94 -20.69 -0.40
N MET A 287 -22.94 -20.41 -1.25
CA MET A 287 -22.96 -19.30 -2.22
C MET A 287 -22.23 -19.75 -3.49
N LYS A 288 -22.91 -19.72 -4.64
CA LYS A 288 -22.27 -19.98 -5.95
C LYS A 288 -21.24 -18.89 -6.25
N ILE A 289 -20.17 -19.28 -6.93
CA ILE A 289 -19.07 -18.39 -7.28
C ILE A 289 -18.77 -18.48 -8.78
N ASP A 290 -18.29 -17.37 -9.36
CA ASP A 290 -17.98 -17.28 -10.79
C ASP A 290 -16.46 -17.29 -11.05
N GLN A 291 -15.69 -16.75 -10.12
CA GLN A 291 -14.25 -16.55 -10.30
C GLN A 291 -13.47 -16.80 -8.99
N VAL A 292 -12.29 -17.38 -9.15
CA VAL A 292 -11.29 -17.49 -8.07
C VAL A 292 -9.95 -16.94 -8.57
N CYS A 293 -9.35 -16.02 -7.81
CA CYS A 293 -8.02 -15.48 -8.08
C CYS A 293 -7.11 -15.69 -6.87
N ILE A 294 -6.07 -16.51 -7.04
CA ILE A 294 -5.09 -16.84 -6.00
C ILE A 294 -3.76 -16.17 -6.31
N GLY A 295 -3.15 -15.51 -5.32
CA GLY A 295 -1.87 -14.85 -5.47
C GLY A 295 -1.85 -13.46 -4.84
N SER A 296 -1.29 -12.47 -5.55
CA SER A 296 -1.01 -11.10 -5.10
C SER A 296 0.10 -11.04 -4.04
N CYS A 297 0.46 -9.86 -3.58
CA CYS A 297 1.47 -9.71 -2.52
C CYS A 297 1.06 -10.34 -1.18
N THR A 298 -0.22 -10.67 -0.99
CA THR A 298 -0.75 -11.20 0.26
C THR A 298 -0.53 -12.71 0.40
N ASN A 299 -0.90 -13.49 -0.62
CA ASN A 299 -0.88 -14.97 -0.56
C ASN A 299 -0.33 -15.56 -1.86
N SER A 300 0.96 -15.42 -2.07
CA SER A 300 1.65 -15.93 -3.26
C SER A 300 2.99 -16.59 -2.97
N SER A 301 3.26 -16.84 -1.68
CA SER A 301 4.47 -17.53 -1.24
C SER A 301 4.52 -19.00 -1.76
N LEU A 302 5.69 -19.60 -1.74
CA LEU A 302 5.82 -21.00 -2.08
C LEU A 302 4.94 -21.88 -1.20
N LEU A 303 4.82 -21.58 0.11
CA LEU A 303 3.98 -22.31 1.04
C LEU A 303 2.50 -22.24 0.63
N ASP A 304 1.99 -21.03 0.32
CA ASP A 304 0.61 -20.85 -0.16
C ASP A 304 0.37 -21.68 -1.43
N MET A 305 1.28 -21.61 -2.39
CA MET A 305 1.16 -22.30 -3.67
C MET A 305 1.23 -23.83 -3.52
N LEU A 306 2.04 -24.36 -2.60
CA LEU A 306 2.09 -25.80 -2.32
C LEU A 306 0.80 -26.30 -1.68
N LYS A 307 0.20 -25.54 -0.77
CA LYS A 307 -1.11 -25.85 -0.18
C LYS A 307 -2.21 -25.88 -1.27
N VAL A 308 -2.22 -24.86 -2.14
CA VAL A 308 -3.16 -24.80 -3.29
C VAL A 308 -2.98 -26.00 -4.22
N ALA A 309 -1.74 -26.32 -4.60
CA ALA A 309 -1.47 -27.49 -5.46
C ALA A 309 -1.92 -28.79 -4.80
N HIS A 310 -1.72 -28.93 -3.48
CA HIS A 310 -2.19 -30.13 -2.76
C HIS A 310 -3.72 -30.25 -2.83
N ILE A 311 -4.46 -29.18 -2.60
CA ILE A 311 -5.93 -29.17 -2.64
C ILE A 311 -6.43 -29.52 -4.05
N LEU A 312 -5.78 -28.99 -5.09
CA LEU A 312 -6.16 -29.20 -6.49
C LEU A 312 -5.75 -30.60 -7.05
N LYS A 313 -4.84 -31.31 -6.36
CA LYS A 313 -4.26 -32.55 -6.87
C LYS A 313 -5.33 -33.61 -7.15
N GLY A 314 -5.39 -34.07 -8.41
CA GLY A 314 -6.35 -35.09 -8.86
C GLY A 314 -7.81 -34.59 -8.89
N LYS A 315 -8.03 -33.30 -8.83
CA LYS A 315 -9.33 -32.63 -8.93
C LYS A 315 -9.41 -31.81 -10.21
N THR A 316 -10.61 -31.39 -10.55
CA THR A 316 -10.87 -30.49 -11.67
C THR A 316 -11.64 -29.28 -11.15
N VAL A 317 -11.27 -28.10 -11.59
CA VAL A 317 -12.00 -26.84 -11.32
C VAL A 317 -13.43 -26.97 -11.84
N HIS A 318 -14.38 -26.48 -11.05
CA HIS A 318 -15.81 -26.53 -11.44
C HIS A 318 -16.02 -25.81 -12.79
N PRO A 319 -16.82 -26.35 -13.71
CA PRO A 319 -16.96 -25.80 -15.07
C PRO A 319 -17.46 -24.35 -15.11
N ASP A 320 -18.23 -23.94 -14.12
CA ASP A 320 -18.75 -22.55 -14.02
C ASP A 320 -17.76 -21.59 -13.36
N VAL A 321 -16.59 -22.04 -12.91
CA VAL A 321 -15.60 -21.21 -12.19
C VAL A 321 -14.37 -20.95 -13.04
N SER A 322 -13.98 -19.69 -13.17
CA SER A 322 -12.68 -19.29 -13.72
C SER A 322 -11.64 -19.21 -12.61
N LEU A 323 -10.69 -20.14 -12.57
CA LEU A 323 -9.56 -20.12 -11.63
C LEU A 323 -8.31 -19.52 -12.27
N SER A 324 -7.70 -18.52 -11.63
CA SER A 324 -6.39 -17.98 -11.97
C SER A 324 -5.43 -17.98 -10.76
N ILE A 325 -4.16 -18.30 -11.01
CA ILE A 325 -3.11 -18.40 -9.98
C ILE A 325 -1.90 -17.59 -10.43
N ALA A 326 -1.44 -16.66 -9.58
CA ALA A 326 -0.24 -15.85 -9.79
C ALA A 326 0.80 -16.16 -8.67
N PRO A 327 1.85 -16.96 -8.94
CA PRO A 327 2.96 -17.15 -8.01
C PRO A 327 3.67 -15.84 -7.70
N GLY A 328 4.20 -15.67 -6.47
CA GLY A 328 4.71 -14.39 -5.99
C GLY A 328 6.00 -13.92 -6.63
N SER A 329 6.83 -14.85 -7.09
CA SER A 329 8.12 -14.54 -7.70
C SER A 329 8.53 -15.59 -8.73
N LYS A 330 9.51 -15.23 -9.55
CA LYS A 330 10.20 -16.17 -10.44
C LYS A 330 10.78 -17.36 -9.67
N GLN A 331 11.32 -17.11 -8.46
CA GLN A 331 11.83 -18.16 -7.59
C GLN A 331 10.72 -19.16 -7.24
N VAL A 332 9.58 -18.66 -6.77
CA VAL A 332 8.41 -19.50 -6.45
C VAL A 332 7.94 -20.27 -7.68
N LEU A 333 7.73 -19.59 -8.82
CA LEU A 333 7.27 -20.23 -10.05
C LEU A 333 8.23 -21.33 -10.54
N ASN A 334 9.55 -21.07 -10.51
CA ASN A 334 10.56 -22.05 -10.91
C ASN A 334 10.57 -23.27 -9.97
N MET A 335 10.41 -23.08 -8.67
CA MET A 335 10.35 -24.17 -7.71
C MET A 335 9.08 -25.01 -7.88
N LEU A 336 7.93 -24.39 -8.16
CA LEU A 336 6.68 -25.09 -8.49
C LEU A 336 6.81 -25.92 -9.77
N ALA A 337 7.54 -25.41 -10.77
CA ALA A 337 7.83 -26.15 -12.00
C ALA A 337 8.70 -27.39 -11.73
N LYS A 338 9.77 -27.22 -10.92
CA LYS A 338 10.72 -28.30 -10.61
C LYS A 338 10.13 -29.40 -9.74
N ASN A 339 9.26 -29.06 -8.79
CA ASN A 339 8.64 -30.06 -7.90
C ASN A 339 7.32 -30.66 -8.43
N GLY A 340 6.87 -30.22 -9.62
CA GLY A 340 5.66 -30.73 -10.27
C GLY A 340 4.36 -30.08 -9.80
N ALA A 341 4.37 -29.20 -8.80
CA ALA A 341 3.15 -28.54 -8.31
C ALA A 341 2.49 -27.66 -9.39
N LEU A 342 3.28 -27.03 -10.26
CA LEU A 342 2.77 -26.27 -11.41
C LEU A 342 1.95 -27.15 -12.37
N SER A 343 2.43 -28.36 -12.66
CA SER A 343 1.70 -29.32 -13.50
C SER A 343 0.35 -29.67 -12.89
N VAL A 344 0.32 -29.94 -11.58
CA VAL A 344 -0.92 -30.23 -10.84
C VAL A 344 -1.94 -29.11 -10.98
N MET A 345 -1.51 -27.85 -10.83
CA MET A 345 -2.40 -26.69 -10.98
C MET A 345 -2.99 -26.59 -12.40
N ILE A 346 -2.14 -26.79 -13.42
CA ILE A 346 -2.54 -26.75 -14.83
C ILE A 346 -3.50 -27.90 -15.15
N GLU A 347 -3.21 -29.10 -14.70
CA GLU A 347 -4.06 -30.31 -14.90
C GLU A 347 -5.44 -30.13 -14.24
N ALA A 348 -5.51 -29.44 -13.11
CA ALA A 348 -6.77 -29.10 -12.46
C ALA A 348 -7.62 -28.08 -13.25
N GLY A 349 -7.05 -27.38 -14.23
CA GLY A 349 -7.72 -26.35 -15.03
C GLY A 349 -7.43 -24.90 -14.59
N ALA A 350 -6.40 -24.66 -13.77
CA ALA A 350 -6.01 -23.32 -13.40
C ALA A 350 -5.27 -22.59 -14.55
N ARG A 351 -5.56 -21.31 -14.72
CA ARG A 351 -4.78 -20.40 -15.57
C ARG A 351 -3.63 -19.84 -14.76
N ILE A 352 -2.40 -20.08 -15.19
CA ILE A 352 -1.21 -19.54 -14.54
C ILE A 352 -0.92 -18.15 -15.09
N LEU A 353 -0.84 -17.18 -14.21
CA LEU A 353 -0.54 -15.78 -14.53
C LEU A 353 0.94 -15.48 -14.27
N GLU A 354 1.39 -14.34 -14.79
CA GLU A 354 2.68 -13.77 -14.42
C GLU A 354 2.77 -13.46 -12.91
N SER A 355 3.99 -13.49 -12.38
CA SER A 355 4.28 -13.06 -11.00
C SER A 355 4.18 -11.54 -10.90
N ALA A 356 2.96 -11.03 -10.80
CA ALA A 356 2.64 -9.62 -10.91
C ALA A 356 1.47 -9.20 -10.00
N CYS A 357 1.40 -7.91 -9.65
CA CYS A 357 0.36 -7.34 -8.82
C CYS A 357 -0.88 -6.85 -9.60
N GLY A 358 -0.79 -6.70 -10.92
CA GLY A 358 -1.87 -6.18 -11.78
C GLY A 358 -3.25 -6.82 -11.59
N PRO A 359 -3.37 -8.14 -11.40
CA PRO A 359 -4.65 -8.80 -11.15
C PRO A 359 -5.42 -8.26 -9.93
N CYS A 360 -4.72 -7.69 -8.93
CA CYS A 360 -5.34 -7.12 -7.73
C CYS A 360 -6.28 -5.95 -8.05
N ILE A 361 -5.99 -5.16 -9.08
CA ILE A 361 -6.85 -4.08 -9.60
C ILE A 361 -7.70 -4.50 -10.80
N GLY A 362 -7.80 -5.80 -11.05
CA GLY A 362 -8.61 -6.35 -12.14
C GLY A 362 -7.94 -6.36 -13.51
N MET A 363 -6.66 -6.05 -13.64
CA MET A 363 -5.94 -6.14 -14.92
C MET A 363 -5.91 -7.59 -15.42
N GLY A 364 -6.60 -7.86 -16.53
CA GLY A 364 -6.76 -9.19 -17.11
C GLY A 364 -7.59 -10.18 -16.28
N GLN A 365 -8.12 -9.79 -15.12
CA GLN A 365 -8.82 -10.63 -14.15
C GLN A 365 -10.03 -9.93 -13.51
N ALA A 366 -10.80 -9.19 -14.28
CA ALA A 366 -12.08 -8.68 -13.82
C ALA A 366 -13.12 -9.82 -13.71
N PRO A 367 -14.01 -9.80 -12.71
CA PRO A 367 -15.18 -10.68 -12.70
C PRO A 367 -16.18 -10.22 -13.78
N ASN A 368 -17.11 -11.09 -14.16
CA ASN A 368 -18.26 -10.72 -14.96
C ASN A 368 -19.18 -9.73 -14.22
N SER A 369 -20.10 -9.08 -14.94
CA SER A 369 -21.08 -8.15 -14.35
C SER A 369 -21.89 -8.85 -13.26
N GLY A 370 -21.95 -8.26 -12.05
CA GLY A 370 -22.60 -8.83 -10.88
C GLY A 370 -21.97 -10.12 -10.35
N GLY A 371 -20.84 -10.57 -10.92
CA GLY A 371 -20.21 -11.85 -10.59
C GLY A 371 -19.59 -11.89 -9.20
N ILE A 372 -19.59 -13.07 -8.60
CA ILE A 372 -19.00 -13.36 -7.29
C ILE A 372 -17.57 -13.89 -7.48
N SER A 373 -16.58 -13.13 -7.01
CA SER A 373 -15.16 -13.46 -7.11
C SER A 373 -14.54 -13.67 -5.73
N LEU A 374 -13.95 -14.85 -5.51
CA LEU A 374 -13.13 -15.11 -4.32
C LEU A 374 -11.66 -14.77 -4.63
N ARG A 375 -11.04 -13.97 -3.79
CA ARG A 375 -9.66 -13.52 -4.00
C ARG A 375 -8.81 -13.65 -2.74
N THR A 376 -7.60 -14.09 -2.89
CA THR A 376 -6.63 -14.11 -1.78
C THR A 376 -5.92 -12.77 -1.62
N PHE A 377 -6.42 -11.74 -2.26
CA PHE A 377 -5.90 -10.38 -2.28
C PHE A 377 -6.23 -9.63 -0.98
N ASN A 378 -5.97 -8.34 -0.94
CA ASN A 378 -6.06 -7.53 0.28
C ASN A 378 -7.15 -6.46 0.25
N ARG A 379 -7.77 -6.17 -0.90
CA ARG A 379 -8.80 -5.12 -1.05
C ARG A 379 -9.98 -5.58 -1.89
N ASN A 380 -11.18 -5.20 -1.43
CA ASN A 380 -12.45 -5.53 -2.08
C ASN A 380 -13.40 -4.33 -2.17
N PHE A 381 -12.86 -3.12 -2.28
CA PHE A 381 -13.65 -1.89 -2.39
C PHE A 381 -14.61 -1.94 -3.59
N LEU A 382 -15.73 -1.24 -3.47
CA LEU A 382 -16.74 -1.13 -4.52
C LEU A 382 -16.12 -0.68 -5.86
N GLY A 383 -16.31 -1.45 -6.91
CA GLY A 383 -15.81 -1.14 -8.25
C GLY A 383 -14.30 -1.28 -8.44
N ARG A 384 -13.56 -1.85 -7.47
CA ARG A 384 -12.12 -2.05 -7.61
C ARG A 384 -11.71 -2.96 -8.77
N SER A 385 -12.54 -3.95 -9.08
CA SER A 385 -12.34 -4.86 -10.20
C SER A 385 -13.66 -5.16 -10.87
N GLY A 386 -13.75 -5.01 -12.18
CA GLY A 386 -14.97 -5.25 -12.94
C GLY A 386 -16.01 -4.12 -12.80
N THR A 387 -17.27 -4.50 -12.75
CA THR A 387 -18.39 -3.58 -12.60
C THR A 387 -18.65 -3.21 -11.13
N LYS A 388 -19.39 -2.11 -10.88
CA LYS A 388 -19.72 -1.69 -9.51
C LYS A 388 -20.57 -2.71 -8.73
N ASP A 389 -21.31 -3.56 -9.42
CA ASP A 389 -22.13 -4.64 -8.84
C ASP A 389 -21.37 -5.96 -8.64
N GLY A 390 -20.11 -6.03 -9.05
CA GLY A 390 -19.23 -7.16 -8.79
C GLY A 390 -19.00 -7.39 -7.29
N GLN A 391 -19.14 -8.64 -6.84
CA GLN A 391 -19.04 -9.03 -5.43
C GLN A 391 -17.69 -9.69 -5.16
N ILE A 392 -16.76 -8.94 -4.57
CA ILE A 392 -15.40 -9.41 -4.26
C ILE A 392 -15.31 -9.81 -2.79
N TYR A 393 -14.98 -11.10 -2.55
CA TYR A 393 -14.72 -11.65 -1.21
C TYR A 393 -13.21 -11.89 -1.05
N LEU A 394 -12.64 -11.49 0.08
CA LEU A 394 -11.26 -11.80 0.41
C LEU A 394 -11.21 -13.02 1.30
N VAL A 395 -10.51 -14.06 0.85
CA VAL A 395 -10.44 -15.36 1.52
C VAL A 395 -9.01 -15.90 1.56
N SER A 396 -8.76 -16.91 2.38
CA SER A 396 -7.49 -17.64 2.37
C SER A 396 -7.29 -18.47 1.09
N PRO A 397 -6.03 -18.82 0.73
CA PRO A 397 -5.76 -19.75 -0.38
C PRO A 397 -6.48 -21.09 -0.26
N GLU A 398 -6.62 -21.58 0.96
CA GLU A 398 -7.29 -22.84 1.28
C GLU A 398 -8.79 -22.78 0.94
N VAL A 399 -9.48 -21.72 1.38
CA VAL A 399 -10.89 -21.46 1.03
C VAL A 399 -11.05 -21.26 -0.47
N ALA A 400 -10.17 -20.47 -1.09
CA ALA A 400 -10.21 -20.19 -2.52
C ALA A 400 -10.07 -21.46 -3.36
N ALA A 401 -9.08 -22.31 -3.07
CA ALA A 401 -8.82 -23.54 -3.81
C ALA A 401 -9.95 -24.59 -3.62
N ALA A 402 -10.45 -24.75 -2.38
CA ALA A 402 -11.58 -25.63 -2.10
C ALA A 402 -12.85 -25.21 -2.87
N SER A 403 -13.13 -23.90 -2.85
CA SER A 403 -14.30 -23.34 -3.54
C SER A 403 -14.18 -23.44 -5.06
N ALA A 404 -12.98 -23.34 -5.62
CA ALA A 404 -12.75 -23.51 -7.06
C ALA A 404 -13.15 -24.91 -7.56
N ILE A 405 -12.99 -25.93 -6.72
CA ILE A 405 -13.35 -27.30 -7.05
C ILE A 405 -14.86 -27.52 -6.99
N THR A 406 -15.51 -26.98 -5.95
CA THR A 406 -16.92 -27.23 -5.67
C THR A 406 -17.88 -26.32 -6.44
N GLY A 407 -17.42 -25.15 -6.90
CA GLY A 407 -18.25 -24.11 -7.54
C GLY A 407 -19.06 -23.27 -6.55
N VAL A 408 -18.90 -23.52 -5.25
CA VAL A 408 -19.56 -22.78 -4.17
C VAL A 408 -18.53 -22.37 -3.10
N LEU A 409 -18.83 -21.34 -2.31
CA LEU A 409 -18.02 -21.00 -1.15
C LEU A 409 -17.92 -22.19 -0.21
N THR A 410 -16.71 -22.69 0.02
CA THR A 410 -16.47 -23.97 0.71
C THR A 410 -15.53 -23.80 1.89
N ASP A 411 -15.94 -24.31 3.04
CA ASP A 411 -15.06 -24.44 4.21
C ASP A 411 -14.00 -25.53 3.95
N PRO A 412 -12.70 -25.17 3.93
CA PRO A 412 -11.64 -26.10 3.60
C PRO A 412 -11.47 -27.21 4.65
N ARG A 413 -12.02 -27.06 5.86
CA ARG A 413 -12.04 -28.12 6.89
C ARG A 413 -12.78 -29.39 6.43
N SER A 414 -13.63 -29.28 5.41
CA SER A 414 -14.29 -30.41 4.75
C SER A 414 -13.37 -31.26 3.89
N LEU A 415 -12.13 -30.83 3.62
CA LEU A 415 -11.16 -31.56 2.79
C LEU A 415 -10.50 -32.76 3.49
N GLY A 416 -10.75 -32.95 4.79
CA GLY A 416 -10.15 -34.00 5.60
C GLY A 416 -8.84 -33.58 6.26
N GLU A 417 -7.91 -34.54 6.44
CA GLU A 417 -6.64 -34.27 7.08
C GLU A 417 -5.75 -33.36 6.24
N MET A 418 -5.19 -32.33 6.90
CA MET A 418 -4.20 -31.46 6.30
C MET A 418 -2.82 -32.09 6.44
N PRO A 419 -2.08 -32.30 5.33
CA PRO A 419 -0.72 -32.78 5.41
C PRO A 419 0.21 -31.76 6.08
N GLU A 420 1.30 -32.23 6.63
CA GLU A 420 2.36 -31.34 7.12
C GLU A 420 3.11 -30.71 5.93
N PHE A 421 3.11 -29.39 5.85
CA PHE A 421 3.93 -28.64 4.91
C PHE A 421 5.20 -28.18 5.62
N LYS A 422 6.31 -28.82 5.28
CA LYS A 422 7.60 -28.46 5.86
C LYS A 422 8.17 -27.20 5.20
N LEU A 423 8.73 -26.33 6.00
CA LEU A 423 9.56 -25.23 5.50
C LEU A 423 10.78 -25.82 4.78
N LEU A 424 11.16 -25.19 3.68
CA LEU A 424 12.32 -25.62 2.92
C LEU A 424 13.61 -25.25 3.65
N GLU A 425 14.56 -26.19 3.65
CA GLU A 425 15.91 -25.93 4.17
C GLU A 425 16.72 -25.03 3.22
N GLU A 426 16.39 -25.03 1.92
CA GLU A 426 17.08 -24.24 0.91
C GLU A 426 16.13 -23.87 -0.25
N PHE A 427 16.16 -22.60 -0.66
CA PHE A 427 15.50 -22.12 -1.86
C PHE A 427 16.44 -22.15 -3.07
N ASP A 428 15.87 -22.33 -4.25
CA ASP A 428 16.60 -22.32 -5.52
C ASP A 428 16.80 -20.87 -6.00
N ILE A 429 17.92 -20.28 -5.60
CA ILE A 429 18.20 -18.87 -5.80
C ILE A 429 18.85 -18.62 -7.15
N ASN A 430 18.27 -17.69 -7.90
CA ASN A 430 18.82 -17.20 -9.17
C ASN A 430 18.45 -15.73 -9.38
N ASP A 431 19.37 -14.84 -9.10
CA ASP A 431 19.20 -13.39 -9.13
C ASP A 431 19.42 -12.77 -10.53
N ASN A 432 19.38 -13.54 -11.61
CA ASN A 432 19.63 -13.07 -12.98
C ASN A 432 18.62 -12.02 -13.50
N MET A 433 17.51 -11.81 -12.79
CA MET A 433 16.51 -10.78 -13.09
C MET A 433 16.67 -9.52 -12.21
N VAL A 434 17.64 -9.50 -11.30
CA VAL A 434 18.00 -8.32 -10.51
C VAL A 434 19.23 -7.68 -11.17
N VAL A 435 19.05 -6.47 -11.69
CA VAL A 435 20.14 -5.69 -12.30
C VAL A 435 20.77 -4.81 -11.22
N THR A 436 22.08 -4.94 -11.04
CA THR A 436 22.86 -4.06 -10.17
C THR A 436 23.04 -2.68 -10.79
N PRO A 437 23.10 -1.60 -9.99
CA PRO A 437 23.39 -0.27 -10.50
C PRO A 437 24.81 -0.17 -11.08
N ALA A 438 25.05 0.86 -11.88
CA ALA A 438 26.39 1.21 -12.34
C ALA A 438 27.30 1.56 -11.16
N GLU A 439 28.59 1.29 -11.27
CA GLU A 439 29.58 1.80 -10.31
C GLU A 439 29.59 3.34 -10.38
N GLU A 440 29.96 3.99 -9.30
CA GLU A 440 29.94 5.45 -9.20
C GLU A 440 30.75 6.14 -10.30
N LYS A 441 31.91 5.58 -10.63
CA LYS A 441 32.78 6.09 -11.73
C LYS A 441 32.15 6.01 -13.12
N ASP A 442 31.16 5.12 -13.34
CA ASP A 442 30.55 4.85 -14.64
C ASP A 442 29.14 5.50 -14.77
N MET A 443 28.63 6.10 -13.69
CA MET A 443 27.26 6.63 -13.64
C MET A 443 26.98 7.72 -14.69
N ASP A 444 27.95 8.58 -14.98
CA ASP A 444 27.79 9.66 -15.96
C ASP A 444 27.69 9.15 -17.39
N SER A 445 28.17 7.93 -17.68
CA SER A 445 28.04 7.28 -18.98
C SER A 445 26.65 6.67 -19.21
N VAL A 446 25.82 6.56 -18.16
CA VAL A 446 24.49 5.98 -18.27
C VAL A 446 23.50 7.00 -18.79
N GLU A 447 22.96 6.76 -19.98
CA GLU A 447 21.89 7.55 -20.57
C GLU A 447 20.54 7.20 -19.93
N ILE A 448 19.75 8.22 -19.56
CA ILE A 448 18.38 8.05 -19.09
C ILE A 448 17.44 8.05 -20.29
N LEU A 449 16.70 6.95 -20.44
CA LEU A 449 15.82 6.71 -21.58
C LEU A 449 14.40 7.18 -21.25
N ARG A 450 13.94 8.25 -21.93
CA ARG A 450 12.59 8.82 -21.73
C ARG A 450 11.70 8.56 -22.92
N GLY A 451 10.52 8.01 -22.66
CA GLY A 451 9.46 7.94 -23.66
C GLY A 451 8.72 9.29 -23.82
N PRO A 452 7.96 9.48 -24.91
CA PRO A 452 7.25 10.73 -25.18
C PRO A 452 6.19 11.09 -24.15
N ASN A 453 5.66 10.10 -23.43
CA ASN A 453 4.65 10.27 -22.39
C ASN A 453 5.23 10.70 -21.03
N ILE A 454 6.54 10.55 -20.81
CA ILE A 454 7.20 10.90 -19.53
C ILE A 454 7.47 12.41 -19.51
N LYS A 455 6.72 13.13 -18.69
CA LYS A 455 6.79 14.59 -18.57
C LYS A 455 7.51 15.00 -17.29
N PRO A 456 8.18 16.16 -17.26
CA PRO A 456 8.81 16.67 -16.04
C PRO A 456 7.80 16.81 -14.90
N PHE A 457 8.30 16.74 -13.67
CA PHE A 457 7.48 16.97 -12.48
C PHE A 457 6.87 18.39 -12.51
N PRO A 458 5.59 18.56 -12.13
CA PRO A 458 4.94 19.87 -12.12
C PRO A 458 5.62 20.85 -11.16
N VAL A 459 5.78 22.10 -11.59
CA VAL A 459 6.29 23.18 -10.73
C VAL A 459 5.13 23.81 -9.98
N THR A 460 5.29 23.98 -8.67
CA THR A 460 4.32 24.65 -7.78
C THR A 460 4.80 26.03 -7.39
N SER A 461 3.89 26.89 -6.91
CA SER A 461 4.18 28.21 -6.39
C SER A 461 3.97 28.26 -4.87
N PRO A 462 4.64 29.15 -4.13
CA PRO A 462 4.37 29.37 -2.72
C PRO A 462 2.89 29.68 -2.46
N LEU A 463 2.45 29.40 -1.22
CA LEU A 463 1.07 29.60 -0.81
C LEU A 463 0.66 31.08 -0.94
N GLU A 464 -0.53 31.33 -1.49
CA GLU A 464 -1.17 32.64 -1.52
C GLU A 464 -1.85 32.92 -0.17
N ASP A 465 -1.82 34.17 0.30
CA ASP A 465 -2.43 34.56 1.58
C ASP A 465 -3.96 34.58 1.55
N VAL A 466 -4.54 34.73 0.35
CA VAL A 466 -5.98 34.73 0.11
C VAL A 466 -6.31 33.72 -0.99
N ILE A 467 -7.21 32.80 -0.71
CA ILE A 467 -7.79 31.89 -1.71
C ILE A 467 -9.27 32.24 -1.85
N ASP A 468 -9.63 32.83 -2.99
CA ASP A 468 -11.01 33.18 -3.39
C ASP A 468 -11.36 32.37 -4.63
N CYS A 469 -12.23 31.39 -4.50
CA CYS A 469 -12.57 30.46 -5.59
C CYS A 469 -13.91 29.75 -5.32
N LYS A 470 -14.30 28.85 -6.24
CA LYS A 470 -15.54 28.07 -6.11
C LYS A 470 -15.30 26.68 -5.57
N CYS A 471 -16.31 26.12 -4.91
CA CYS A 471 -16.40 24.70 -4.65
C CYS A 471 -16.60 23.96 -5.98
N SER A 472 -15.56 23.26 -6.45
CA SER A 472 -15.62 22.54 -7.72
C SER A 472 -16.28 21.17 -7.63
N LEU A 473 -16.30 20.59 -6.41
CA LEU A 473 -16.85 19.25 -6.18
C LEU A 473 -17.22 19.06 -4.71
N LYS A 474 -18.39 18.46 -4.46
CA LYS A 474 -18.80 17.97 -3.14
C LYS A 474 -19.05 16.47 -3.21
N VAL A 475 -18.32 15.69 -2.38
CA VAL A 475 -18.40 14.22 -2.32
C VAL A 475 -18.64 13.74 -0.89
N GLY A 476 -19.23 12.55 -0.75
CA GLY A 476 -19.60 11.96 0.52
C GLY A 476 -18.43 11.34 1.29
N ASP A 477 -18.77 10.43 2.21
CA ASP A 477 -17.82 9.67 3.04
C ASP A 477 -17.11 8.58 2.26
N ASN A 478 -15.95 8.13 2.78
CA ASN A 478 -15.18 7.00 2.26
C ASN A 478 -14.73 7.14 0.80
N ILE A 479 -14.39 8.36 0.39
CA ILE A 479 -13.78 8.59 -0.92
C ILE A 479 -12.39 7.94 -0.92
N THR A 480 -12.20 6.99 -1.83
CA THR A 480 -10.92 6.29 -2.00
C THR A 480 -10.01 7.04 -2.97
N THR A 481 -8.72 6.72 -2.93
CA THR A 481 -7.78 7.21 -3.96
C THR A 481 -8.15 6.73 -5.36
N ASP A 482 -8.91 5.63 -5.50
CA ASP A 482 -9.46 5.15 -6.77
C ASP A 482 -10.64 6.01 -7.26
N HIS A 483 -11.42 6.61 -6.35
CA HIS A 483 -12.43 7.59 -6.71
C HIS A 483 -11.80 8.90 -7.19
N ILE A 484 -10.72 9.35 -6.51
CA ILE A 484 -10.02 10.59 -6.86
C ILE A 484 -9.27 10.42 -8.17
N MET A 485 -8.49 9.35 -8.28
CA MET A 485 -7.68 9.04 -9.46
C MET A 485 -7.83 7.56 -9.82
N PRO A 486 -8.73 7.22 -10.75
CA PRO A 486 -8.98 5.83 -11.12
C PRO A 486 -7.71 5.09 -11.58
N ALA A 487 -7.61 3.81 -11.23
CA ALA A 487 -6.45 2.96 -11.49
C ALA A 487 -6.69 1.92 -12.60
N GLY A 488 -7.62 2.16 -13.49
CA GLY A 488 -7.91 1.21 -14.57
C GLY A 488 -6.77 1.07 -15.59
N ALA A 489 -6.74 -0.05 -16.31
CA ALA A 489 -5.72 -0.37 -17.31
C ALA A 489 -5.52 0.71 -18.39
N LYS A 490 -6.55 1.51 -18.68
CA LYS A 490 -6.49 2.62 -19.63
C LYS A 490 -5.86 3.89 -19.06
N ILE A 491 -5.89 4.07 -17.74
CA ILE A 491 -5.50 5.31 -17.06
C ILE A 491 -4.07 5.19 -16.49
N LEU A 492 -3.74 4.06 -15.92
CA LEU A 492 -2.41 3.82 -15.33
C LEU A 492 -1.23 4.08 -16.28
N PRO A 493 -1.31 3.83 -17.61
CA PRO A 493 -0.25 4.18 -18.53
C PRO A 493 0.06 5.68 -18.62
N LEU A 494 -0.86 6.54 -18.20
CA LEU A 494 -0.72 8.01 -18.23
C LEU A 494 -0.06 8.58 -16.95
N ARG A 495 0.30 7.75 -15.99
CA ARG A 495 0.78 8.19 -14.66
C ARG A 495 2.03 9.08 -14.68
N SER A 496 2.87 8.96 -15.70
CA SER A 496 4.05 9.82 -15.91
C SER A 496 3.74 11.09 -16.70
N ASN A 497 2.46 11.38 -16.92
CA ASN A 497 1.97 12.55 -17.65
C ASN A 497 0.79 13.18 -16.90
N ILE A 498 1.11 14.00 -15.87
CA ILE A 498 0.11 14.62 -15.00
C ILE A 498 -0.97 15.38 -15.78
N PRO A 499 -0.65 16.20 -16.81
CA PRO A 499 -1.68 16.83 -17.61
C PRO A 499 -2.67 15.86 -18.26
N ALA A 500 -2.20 14.74 -18.77
CA ALA A 500 -3.07 13.76 -19.42
C ALA A 500 -3.89 12.96 -18.41
N ILE A 501 -3.29 12.51 -17.31
CA ILE A 501 -4.00 11.71 -16.29
C ILE A 501 -5.03 12.53 -15.52
N SER A 502 -4.80 13.85 -15.35
CA SER A 502 -5.72 14.75 -14.65
C SER A 502 -7.11 14.84 -15.30
N LYS A 503 -7.21 14.55 -16.61
CA LYS A 503 -8.49 14.45 -17.32
C LYS A 503 -9.40 13.30 -16.82
N HIS A 504 -8.86 12.40 -16.04
CA HIS A 504 -9.60 11.30 -15.42
C HIS A 504 -9.87 11.50 -13.93
N CYS A 505 -9.46 12.66 -13.38
CA CYS A 505 -9.62 12.98 -11.96
C CYS A 505 -11.12 13.02 -11.60
N PHE A 506 -11.52 12.27 -10.57
CA PHE A 506 -12.90 12.14 -10.07
C PHE A 506 -13.96 11.68 -11.09
N THR A 507 -13.59 11.23 -12.28
CA THR A 507 -14.56 10.81 -13.31
C THR A 507 -15.47 9.66 -12.86
N VAL A 508 -15.12 8.93 -11.82
CA VAL A 508 -15.97 7.91 -11.18
C VAL A 508 -17.11 8.55 -10.36
N CYS A 509 -16.86 9.74 -9.79
CA CYS A 509 -17.84 10.48 -8.99
C CYS A 509 -18.63 11.47 -9.84
N ASP A 510 -17.93 12.17 -10.74
CA ASP A 510 -18.48 13.20 -11.63
C ASP A 510 -17.61 13.30 -12.90
N GLU A 511 -18.17 12.87 -14.02
CA GLU A 511 -17.46 12.86 -15.32
C GLU A 511 -17.05 14.25 -15.80
N ASN A 512 -17.73 15.30 -15.35
CA ASN A 512 -17.49 16.69 -15.77
C ASN A 512 -16.51 17.44 -14.85
N PHE A 513 -16.06 16.81 -13.75
CA PHE A 513 -15.18 17.48 -12.78
C PHE A 513 -13.89 18.02 -13.41
N PRO A 514 -13.13 17.26 -14.25
CA PRO A 514 -11.87 17.76 -14.80
C PRO A 514 -12.05 19.05 -15.60
N ASP A 515 -13.01 19.08 -16.53
CA ASP A 515 -13.28 20.24 -17.37
C ASP A 515 -13.78 21.44 -16.54
N ARG A 516 -14.63 21.18 -15.55
CA ARG A 516 -15.11 22.21 -14.62
C ARG A 516 -13.98 22.80 -13.79
N ALA A 517 -13.13 21.98 -13.19
CA ALA A 517 -12.00 22.44 -12.37
C ALA A 517 -10.97 23.21 -13.22
N GLU A 518 -10.64 22.73 -14.42
CA GLU A 518 -9.74 23.41 -15.35
C GLU A 518 -10.30 24.79 -15.75
N SER A 519 -11.61 24.90 -16.03
CA SER A 519 -12.25 26.16 -16.40
C SER A 519 -12.26 27.19 -15.25
N LEU A 520 -12.30 26.73 -13.99
CA LEU A 520 -12.23 27.58 -12.80
C LEU A 520 -10.81 28.08 -12.52
N GLY A 521 -9.78 27.32 -12.90
CA GLY A 521 -8.37 27.61 -12.67
C GLY A 521 -7.92 27.52 -11.20
N LYS A 522 -8.80 27.87 -10.25
CA LYS A 522 -8.62 27.68 -8.80
C LYS A 522 -9.92 27.18 -8.19
N SER A 523 -9.82 26.20 -7.29
CA SER A 523 -11.02 25.64 -6.67
C SER A 523 -10.78 24.97 -5.31
N ILE A 524 -11.88 24.66 -4.62
CA ILE A 524 -11.94 23.91 -3.38
C ILE A 524 -12.76 22.64 -3.62
N ILE A 525 -12.31 21.52 -3.03
CA ILE A 525 -13.09 20.28 -2.96
C ILE A 525 -13.62 20.10 -1.53
N VAL A 526 -14.85 19.62 -1.41
CA VAL A 526 -15.48 19.29 -0.12
C VAL A 526 -15.76 17.79 -0.07
N GLY A 527 -15.30 17.11 0.97
CA GLY A 527 -15.46 15.68 1.17
C GLY A 527 -16.02 15.32 2.54
N GLY A 528 -16.49 14.09 2.70
CA GLY A 528 -16.98 13.52 3.94
C GLY A 528 -15.86 12.93 4.81
N ALA A 529 -16.22 11.93 5.62
CA ALA A 529 -15.28 11.23 6.50
C ALA A 529 -14.40 10.25 5.74
N ASN A 530 -13.18 10.00 6.29
CA ASN A 530 -12.20 9.04 5.76
C ASN A 530 -11.85 9.26 4.27
N TYR A 531 -11.65 10.52 3.91
CA TYR A 531 -11.31 10.92 2.54
C TYR A 531 -9.89 10.50 2.15
N GLY A 532 -9.74 9.88 0.99
CA GLY A 532 -8.46 9.47 0.43
C GLY A 532 -7.96 8.10 0.92
N GLN A 533 -8.84 7.24 1.46
CA GLN A 533 -8.45 5.89 1.85
C GLN A 533 -7.98 5.06 0.64
N GLY A 534 -7.14 4.07 0.87
CA GLY A 534 -6.71 3.11 -0.17
C GLY A 534 -5.22 3.22 -0.52
N SER A 535 -4.91 3.29 -1.82
CA SER A 535 -3.54 3.27 -2.33
C SER A 535 -2.73 4.52 -1.96
N SER A 536 -1.41 4.37 -1.82
CA SER A 536 -0.46 5.47 -1.59
C SER A 536 -0.25 6.38 -2.80
N ARG A 537 -1.10 6.31 -3.83
CA ARG A 537 -0.94 7.05 -5.07
C ARG A 537 -0.93 8.56 -4.85
N GLU A 538 0.22 9.14 -5.10
CA GLU A 538 0.45 10.57 -5.09
C GLU A 538 -0.36 11.32 -6.16
N HIS A 539 -0.65 10.66 -7.29
CA HIS A 539 -1.50 11.20 -8.36
C HIS A 539 -2.87 11.64 -7.86
N ALA A 540 -3.37 11.05 -6.75
CA ALA A 540 -4.59 11.50 -6.10
C ALA A 540 -4.47 12.90 -5.45
N ALA A 541 -3.25 13.43 -5.29
CA ALA A 541 -2.99 14.81 -4.90
C ALA A 541 -2.50 15.65 -6.09
N LEU A 542 -1.63 15.10 -6.94
CA LEU A 542 -1.03 15.82 -8.07
C LEU A 542 -2.04 16.15 -9.18
N ALA A 543 -3.01 15.26 -9.45
CA ALA A 543 -4.03 15.53 -10.46
C ALA A 543 -4.99 16.66 -10.04
N PRO A 544 -5.57 16.66 -8.83
CA PRO A 544 -6.30 17.82 -8.31
C PRO A 544 -5.46 19.12 -8.30
N LEU A 545 -4.19 19.05 -7.88
CA LEU A 545 -3.28 20.18 -7.90
C LEU A 545 -3.14 20.77 -9.32
N HIS A 546 -2.91 19.92 -10.31
CA HIS A 546 -2.80 20.34 -11.71
C HIS A 546 -4.07 21.02 -12.22
N LEU A 547 -5.24 20.56 -11.77
CA LEU A 547 -6.55 21.14 -12.08
C LEU A 547 -6.89 22.38 -11.22
N GLY A 548 -5.91 22.90 -10.46
CA GLY A 548 -6.07 24.13 -9.70
C GLY A 548 -6.72 24.00 -8.33
N VAL A 549 -6.87 22.78 -7.78
CA VAL A 549 -7.37 22.58 -6.41
C VAL A 549 -6.36 23.12 -5.42
N LYS A 550 -6.78 24.01 -4.52
CA LYS A 550 -5.93 24.67 -3.49
C LYS A 550 -6.23 24.18 -2.07
N ILE A 551 -7.46 23.84 -1.79
CA ILE A 551 -7.93 23.38 -0.49
C ILE A 551 -8.82 22.16 -0.69
N VAL A 552 -8.69 21.18 0.18
CA VAL A 552 -9.64 20.09 0.35
C VAL A 552 -10.19 20.16 1.76
N ILE A 553 -11.50 20.32 1.92
CA ILE A 553 -12.18 20.42 3.23
C ILE A 553 -12.95 19.12 3.47
N THR A 554 -12.71 18.45 4.59
CA THR A 554 -13.33 17.16 4.89
C THR A 554 -13.75 17.03 6.35
N LYS A 555 -14.55 15.99 6.66
CA LYS A 555 -14.79 15.58 8.06
C LYS A 555 -13.56 14.89 8.65
N SER A 556 -12.86 14.05 7.85
CA SER A 556 -11.59 13.43 8.23
C SER A 556 -10.83 12.89 7.00
N PHE A 557 -9.50 12.75 7.12
CA PHE A 557 -8.61 12.23 6.09
C PHE A 557 -8.03 10.85 6.42
N ALA A 558 -7.75 10.06 5.38
CA ALA A 558 -6.83 8.94 5.48
C ALA A 558 -5.37 9.45 5.55
N ARG A 559 -4.53 8.79 6.37
CA ARG A 559 -3.18 9.22 6.73
C ARG A 559 -2.30 9.55 5.52
N ILE A 560 -2.10 8.59 4.62
CA ILE A 560 -1.18 8.76 3.47
C ILE A 560 -1.67 9.88 2.54
N HIS A 561 -2.97 9.93 2.29
CA HIS A 561 -3.51 10.94 1.38
C HIS A 561 -3.39 12.36 1.94
N ARG A 562 -3.62 12.54 3.26
CA ARG A 562 -3.39 13.84 3.93
C ARG A 562 -1.93 14.30 3.79
N ALA A 563 -0.97 13.37 4.00
CA ALA A 563 0.44 13.65 3.79
C ALA A 563 0.74 14.03 2.32
N ASN A 564 0.18 13.31 1.36
CA ASN A 564 0.34 13.63 -0.06
C ASN A 564 -0.24 15.01 -0.43
N LEU A 565 -1.37 15.44 0.16
CA LEU A 565 -1.91 16.77 -0.05
C LEU A 565 -0.94 17.85 0.47
N VAL A 566 -0.41 17.68 1.69
CA VAL A 566 0.59 18.60 2.27
C VAL A 566 1.84 18.65 1.38
N ASN A 567 2.35 17.49 0.99
CA ASN A 567 3.54 17.38 0.13
C ASN A 567 3.34 18.03 -1.24
N ALA A 568 2.11 17.99 -1.76
CA ALA A 568 1.73 18.67 -3.01
C ALA A 568 1.46 20.16 -2.85
N GLY A 569 1.39 20.69 -1.62
CA GLY A 569 1.06 22.09 -1.35
C GLY A 569 -0.43 22.40 -1.37
N ILE A 570 -1.30 21.39 -1.20
CA ILE A 570 -2.76 21.53 -1.06
C ILE A 570 -3.11 21.55 0.42
N LEU A 571 -3.87 22.54 0.88
CA LEU A 571 -4.32 22.68 2.28
C LEU A 571 -5.38 21.61 2.63
N PRO A 572 -5.10 20.67 3.58
CA PRO A 572 -6.06 19.66 4.01
C PRO A 572 -6.85 20.14 5.24
N PHE A 573 -7.94 20.85 5.04
CA PHE A 573 -8.79 21.37 6.10
C PHE A 573 -9.76 20.31 6.64
N THR A 574 -10.00 20.34 7.94
CA THR A 574 -11.02 19.53 8.61
C THR A 574 -12.05 20.43 9.25
N PHE A 575 -13.33 20.13 9.08
CA PHE A 575 -14.41 20.88 9.74
C PHE A 575 -14.27 20.80 11.25
N VAL A 576 -14.35 21.94 11.95
CA VAL A 576 -14.48 21.97 13.43
C VAL A 576 -15.78 21.32 13.85
N ASN A 577 -16.85 21.59 13.12
CA ASN A 577 -18.14 20.93 13.31
C ASN A 577 -18.50 20.18 12.01
N GLU A 578 -18.59 18.87 12.08
CA GLU A 578 -18.90 18.02 10.91
C GLU A 578 -20.23 18.38 10.22
N ASN A 579 -21.19 18.96 10.95
CA ASN A 579 -22.47 19.41 10.37
C ASN A 579 -22.28 20.61 9.43
N ASP A 580 -21.17 21.32 9.49
CA ASP A 580 -20.89 22.44 8.58
C ASP A 580 -20.61 21.97 7.16
N TYR A 581 -20.38 20.66 6.97
CA TYR A 581 -20.35 20.03 5.65
C TYR A 581 -21.60 20.35 4.82
N ASP A 582 -22.78 20.43 5.45
CA ASP A 582 -24.05 20.71 4.78
C ASP A 582 -24.22 22.18 4.37
N LYS A 583 -23.38 23.09 4.87
CA LYS A 583 -23.39 24.52 4.54
C LYS A 583 -22.67 24.88 3.23
N ILE A 584 -21.95 23.93 2.64
CA ILE A 584 -21.27 24.15 1.36
C ILE A 584 -21.89 23.26 0.29
N ASN A 585 -22.21 23.84 -0.85
CA ASN A 585 -22.67 23.13 -2.04
C ASN A 585 -21.69 23.32 -3.20
N GLU A 586 -21.74 22.42 -4.16
CA GLU A 586 -21.00 22.59 -5.41
C GLU A 586 -21.43 23.88 -6.11
N GLY A 587 -20.44 24.63 -6.58
CA GLY A 587 -20.66 25.93 -7.22
C GLY A 587 -20.65 27.14 -6.27
N ASP A 588 -20.71 26.94 -4.94
CA ASP A 588 -20.63 28.03 -3.98
C ASP A 588 -19.30 28.79 -4.08
N GLU A 589 -19.37 30.10 -3.94
CA GLU A 589 -18.20 30.98 -3.89
C GLU A 589 -17.65 31.02 -2.46
N LEU A 590 -16.40 30.59 -2.31
CA LEU A 590 -15.71 30.44 -1.02
C LEU A 590 -14.48 31.33 -0.98
N ILE A 591 -14.24 31.96 0.15
CA ILE A 591 -13.01 32.72 0.40
C ILE A 591 -12.39 32.32 1.74
N CYS A 592 -11.08 32.18 1.73
CA CYS A 592 -10.27 32.00 2.93
C CYS A 592 -9.14 33.02 2.91
N GLU A 593 -9.04 33.83 3.97
CA GLU A 593 -8.11 34.96 4.09
C GLU A 593 -7.14 34.73 5.24
N ASN A 594 -6.01 35.49 5.25
CA ASN A 594 -4.97 35.44 6.29
C ASN A 594 -4.36 34.03 6.47
N LEU A 595 -4.24 33.27 5.37
CA LEU A 595 -3.76 31.90 5.40
C LEU A 595 -2.33 31.78 5.93
N ILE A 596 -1.44 32.68 5.49
CA ILE A 596 -0.02 32.65 5.88
C ILE A 596 0.15 32.92 7.38
N GLU A 597 -0.54 33.93 7.92
CA GLU A 597 -0.50 34.28 9.33
C GLU A 597 -1.08 33.16 10.19
N THR A 598 -2.27 32.65 9.83
CA THR A 598 -2.95 31.56 10.56
C THR A 598 -2.11 30.28 10.59
N ILE A 599 -1.41 29.94 9.49
CA ILE A 599 -0.52 28.77 9.46
C ILE A 599 0.66 28.96 10.41
N ARG A 600 1.28 30.16 10.45
CA ARG A 600 2.44 30.44 11.29
C ARG A 600 2.11 30.47 12.77
N GLU A 601 1.05 31.17 13.14
CA GLU A 601 0.68 31.41 14.53
C GLU A 601 -0.16 30.27 15.13
N GLY A 602 -0.80 29.47 14.27
CA GLY A 602 -1.79 28.47 14.66
C GLY A 602 -3.17 29.10 14.85
N GLY A 603 -4.19 28.28 14.88
CA GLY A 603 -5.59 28.69 15.05
C GLY A 603 -6.51 28.04 14.02
N ASP A 604 -7.78 28.41 14.12
CA ASP A 604 -8.79 27.95 13.19
C ASP A 604 -8.82 28.84 11.94
N PHE A 605 -8.99 28.20 10.81
CA PHE A 605 -9.23 28.86 9.53
C PHE A 605 -10.72 29.13 9.38
N ILE A 606 -11.07 30.30 8.85
CA ILE A 606 -12.47 30.62 8.55
C ILE A 606 -12.65 30.60 7.05
N VAL A 607 -13.42 29.62 6.57
CA VAL A 607 -13.90 29.59 5.20
C VAL A 607 -15.24 30.30 5.16
N ARG A 608 -15.31 31.45 4.47
CA ARG A 608 -16.55 32.17 4.28
C ARG A 608 -17.21 31.75 2.98
N ASN A 609 -18.43 31.22 3.08
CA ASN A 609 -19.29 30.99 1.92
C ASN A 609 -19.96 32.32 1.51
N LYS A 610 -19.51 32.92 0.41
CA LYS A 610 -20.04 34.19 -0.09
C LYS A 610 -21.43 34.04 -0.69
N THR A 611 -21.80 32.83 -1.13
CA THR A 611 -23.10 32.53 -1.71
C THR A 611 -24.21 32.50 -0.65
N THR A 612 -23.94 31.85 0.51
CA THR A 612 -24.92 31.72 1.60
C THR A 612 -24.74 32.74 2.72
N GLY A 613 -23.55 33.30 2.85
CA GLY A 613 -23.13 34.20 3.94
C GLY A 613 -22.61 33.48 5.17
N ASP A 614 -22.52 32.16 5.16
CA ASP A 614 -22.05 31.35 6.28
C ASP A 614 -20.55 31.49 6.52
N TYR A 615 -20.15 31.40 7.81
CA TYR A 615 -18.78 31.28 8.25
C TYR A 615 -18.54 29.87 8.76
N ILE A 616 -17.54 29.19 8.20
CA ILE A 616 -17.27 27.77 8.42
C ILE A 616 -15.90 27.62 9.05
N PRO A 617 -15.81 27.38 10.37
CA PRO A 617 -14.55 27.13 11.03
C PRO A 617 -13.96 25.79 10.58
N CYS A 618 -12.66 25.81 10.23
CA CYS A 618 -11.90 24.63 9.84
C CYS A 618 -10.57 24.62 10.60
N THR A 619 -10.08 23.41 10.88
CA THR A 619 -8.73 23.21 11.43
C THR A 619 -7.80 22.64 10.38
N CYS A 620 -6.50 22.87 10.56
CA CYS A 620 -5.45 22.23 9.79
C CYS A 620 -4.28 21.94 10.73
N GLU A 621 -4.32 20.79 11.38
CA GLU A 621 -3.28 20.37 12.32
C GLU A 621 -1.99 20.04 11.54
N LEU A 622 -1.08 20.98 11.48
CA LEU A 622 0.21 20.85 10.82
C LEU A 622 1.33 20.89 11.86
N SER A 623 2.30 19.99 11.76
CA SER A 623 3.58 20.16 12.43
C SER A 623 4.31 21.38 11.88
N ASP A 624 5.30 21.90 12.61
CA ASP A 624 6.04 23.09 12.16
C ASP A 624 6.69 22.87 10.79
N ARG A 625 7.23 21.68 10.56
CA ARG A 625 7.76 21.30 9.24
C ARG A 625 6.66 21.27 8.16
N ALA A 626 5.48 20.72 8.46
CA ALA A 626 4.37 20.69 7.51
C ALA A 626 3.84 22.10 7.17
N LYS A 627 3.89 23.05 8.14
CA LYS A 627 3.62 24.47 7.88
C LYS A 627 4.58 25.05 6.85
N ASP A 628 5.89 24.81 7.03
CA ASP A 628 6.92 25.29 6.12
C ASP A 628 6.77 24.68 4.71
N ILE A 629 6.44 23.39 4.62
CA ILE A 629 6.16 22.72 3.35
C ILE A 629 4.99 23.39 2.62
N ILE A 630 3.87 23.61 3.30
CA ILE A 630 2.69 24.27 2.72
C ILE A 630 3.01 25.71 2.29
N LEU A 631 3.71 26.47 3.13
CA LEU A 631 4.13 27.86 2.82
C LEU A 631 5.03 27.92 1.59
N ALA A 632 5.94 26.95 1.44
CA ALA A 632 6.81 26.82 0.25
C ALA A 632 6.05 26.41 -1.02
N GLY A 633 4.79 25.95 -0.90
CA GLY A 633 3.99 25.40 -2.01
C GLY A 633 4.27 23.94 -2.30
N GLY A 634 4.74 23.18 -1.31
CA GLY A 634 4.97 21.74 -1.36
C GLY A 634 6.39 21.31 -1.00
N LEU A 635 6.52 20.01 -0.72
CA LEU A 635 7.75 19.42 -0.18
C LEU A 635 8.96 19.59 -1.12
N LEU A 636 8.77 19.49 -2.42
CA LEU A 636 9.88 19.68 -3.37
C LEU A 636 10.47 21.08 -3.32
N ASN A 637 9.62 22.12 -3.26
CA ASN A 637 10.07 23.49 -3.12
C ASN A 637 10.76 23.70 -1.76
N TYR A 638 10.15 23.18 -0.68
CA TYR A 638 10.74 23.21 0.66
C TYR A 638 12.13 22.57 0.69
N THR A 639 12.28 21.38 0.10
CA THR A 639 13.57 20.66 0.03
C THR A 639 14.62 21.45 -0.76
N LYS A 640 14.22 22.08 -1.88
CA LYS A 640 15.14 22.94 -2.66
C LYS A 640 15.59 24.19 -1.92
N MET A 641 14.78 24.73 -1.03
CA MET A 641 15.11 25.93 -0.24
C MET A 641 16.03 25.63 0.94
N ASN A 642 15.99 24.40 1.46
CA ASN A 642 16.68 24.00 2.70
C ASN A 642 17.80 22.95 2.48
N GLY A 643 17.99 22.44 1.27
CA GLY A 643 19.03 21.46 0.89
C GLY A 643 20.09 22.09 0.04
#